data_f49713d31970eb9f3ff9146688aab669
#
_entry.id   f49713d31970eb9f3ff9146688aab669
#
_cell.length_a   1.000
_cell.length_b   1.000
_cell.length_c   1.000
_cell.angle_alpha   90.00
_cell.angle_beta   90.00
_cell.angle_gamma   90.00
#
_symmetry.space_group_name_H-M   'P 1'
#
loop_
_entity.id
_entity.type
_entity.pdbx_description
1 polymer ?
#
loop_
_entity_poly.entity_id
_entity_poly.type
_entity_poly.pdbx_seq_one_letter_code
_entity_poly.pdbx_strand_id
1 'polypeptide(L)'
;MDPRERRSSPRQPIKLAAQIDAGSGEAWPCQIADFCAEGMFIRYSGETSGKIXRAFAXGXVTXLVVRFRGLEGNRRYELHVSPVRRIDGAMGVHFTRPDSDAFNAMLQLCGSSGDQARSSLRAPSERVQFVLHQCAKTVTRFIEPLMDACFVQTVEALRIAAQKAPNDQLANELMDASGQIQGRQRVLWHYMSRSLESPLKPEPKGAPGSVLSVVDKNEFEDWLAIRVMVTRADTXYRGDLLQLKLRLDKLGIANRTGHHNPLGPALVCEAFHNALAQLKVSRDVEKVCLKTFEQTVIKQLEPLYRELNNILIRHGVLPDLDLSRYLSEQAPARKEPPAEVLKPEPETPLNKPQPEAPESKPGQTARGLKNRVAGEFRGXAXAAQTAFATVRXLLTTLQASRVENGEATPEPFAANARPLSQGELHREXQELQXRAAAPEEPAVPLRDRVVXKIRETGDTRLNAEQQXTLDVVXRFFRSVVDXPKLSDYAQSRMRQLEVPVLKVVMRDPXFFEDQDSPVRGVMNRLAQLGVKGGRLNPVVQRRVDELIHRIATEFEQDTGVFEQTVGELDTLIDRQNLVYRRNVERVTAAAEGAQKVAESKTAVASALESKLAGRKVPRALVSLLEGGWRDLLSLTWIRQGPDSQLWQDYLAVIDSLMAFAEDPDSSINLPELLRLIQDGLASISSNHMPSSQIRDELKQFLVRRPDKAPEMVEMPAVSGARPDKQVLSEREQRSLQRWINRAQQLRTGDWLRDQTKAEDPQYIRLVWIARGFSRFVFVNHQGMRVVELELEALARQMRKGIIVPDNQYDRPLVDESIDRMVRNVYDQLSWASTHDELTRLLNRREFERMLEQQLARREDSRALLQLDLRGFRLLNDTAGYQAGDETLKRVAELICRHVGDGMPVARPGGNEFAMLVPEEQGPEIAKALLEAIAAEPFEYGGRRYTLNANVGLAPELPALISAEKWLKAAEQALNSARDKGPGRFSI
;
A
#
# COMPACT_ATOMS: atom_id res chain seq x y z
N MET A 1 10.87 50.01 -23.42
CA MET A 1 10.72 48.61 -23.87
C MET A 1 9.27 48.32 -24.19
N ASP A 2 9.01 48.04 -25.45
CA ASP A 2 7.70 47.71 -25.96
C ASP A 2 7.18 46.45 -25.22
N PRO A 3 5.96 46.45 -24.66
CA PRO A 3 5.39 45.27 -24.02
C PRO A 3 5.36 44.01 -24.90
N ARG A 4 5.48 44.20 -26.21
CA ARG A 4 5.51 43.11 -27.20
C ARG A 4 6.80 42.28 -27.11
N GLU A 5 7.90 42.87 -26.60
CA GLU A 5 9.20 42.19 -26.52
C GLU A 5 9.34 41.25 -25.36
N ARG A 6 8.40 41.29 -24.41
CA ARG A 6 8.42 40.43 -23.22
C ARG A 6 7.67 39.09 -23.38
N ARG A 7 7.13 38.86 -24.57
CA ARG A 7 6.30 37.63 -24.77
C ARG A 7 7.14 36.53 -25.38
N SER A 8 7.13 35.39 -24.70
CA SER A 8 7.90 34.21 -25.09
C SER A 8 7.24 33.38 -26.19
N SER A 9 5.97 33.63 -26.50
CA SER A 9 5.27 32.85 -27.53
C SER A 9 4.40 33.77 -28.41
N PRO A 10 4.33 33.47 -29.70
CA PRO A 10 3.54 34.28 -30.63
C PRO A 10 2.05 34.09 -30.36
N ARG A 11 1.28 35.18 -30.55
CA ARG A 11 -0.16 35.14 -30.43
C ARG A 11 -0.82 34.63 -31.68
N GLN A 12 -1.77 33.77 -31.55
CA GLN A 12 -2.56 33.19 -32.62
C GLN A 12 -3.91 33.93 -32.68
N PRO A 13 -4.23 34.64 -33.76
CA PRO A 13 -5.56 35.25 -33.85
C PRO A 13 -6.64 34.17 -34.01
N ILE A 14 -7.78 34.42 -33.38
CA ILE A 14 -8.92 33.53 -33.44
C ILE A 14 -10.19 34.37 -33.30
N LYS A 15 -11.30 33.85 -33.79
CA LYS A 15 -12.64 34.42 -33.57
C LYS A 15 -13.48 33.32 -32.95
N LEU A 16 -13.52 33.29 -31.64
CA LEU A 16 -14.16 32.18 -30.91
C LEU A 16 -15.15 32.74 -29.92
N ALA A 17 -16.42 32.43 -30.13
CA ALA A 17 -17.47 32.77 -29.17
C ALA A 17 -17.27 31.95 -27.86
N ALA A 18 -17.37 32.64 -26.74
CA ALA A 18 -17.14 32.04 -25.42
C ALA A 18 -18.03 32.70 -24.37
N GLN A 19 -17.95 32.22 -23.15
CA GLN A 19 -18.66 32.75 -22.01
C GLN A 19 -17.71 32.95 -20.85
N ILE A 20 -17.87 34.03 -20.11
CA ILE A 20 -17.12 34.37 -18.92
C ILE A 20 -17.99 34.13 -17.70
N ASP A 21 -17.46 33.46 -16.72
CA ASP A 21 -18.09 33.29 -15.39
C ASP A 21 -17.12 33.83 -14.32
N ALA A 22 -17.57 34.84 -13.61
CA ALA A 22 -16.78 35.48 -12.55
C ALA A 22 -17.06 34.87 -11.16
N GLY A 23 -17.69 33.71 -11.13
CA GLY A 23 -18.00 33.02 -9.88
C GLY A 23 -19.41 33.24 -9.37
N SER A 24 -20.20 34.02 -10.07
CA SER A 24 -21.60 34.30 -9.71
C SER A 24 -22.58 33.22 -10.21
N GLY A 25 -22.11 32.30 -11.01
CA GLY A 25 -22.96 31.30 -11.68
C GLY A 25 -23.62 31.82 -12.94
N GLU A 26 -23.49 33.09 -13.22
CA GLU A 26 -24.04 33.72 -14.44
C GLU A 26 -22.94 33.82 -15.45
N ALA A 27 -23.17 33.29 -16.64
CA ALA A 27 -22.22 33.32 -17.75
C ALA A 27 -22.55 34.46 -18.71
N TRP A 28 -21.54 35.24 -19.06
CA TRP A 28 -21.68 36.41 -19.90
C TRP A 28 -21.01 36.16 -21.25
N PRO A 29 -21.66 36.48 -22.38
CA PRO A 29 -21.05 36.23 -23.69
C PRO A 29 -19.82 37.11 -23.94
N CYS A 30 -18.82 36.51 -24.56
CA CYS A 30 -17.59 37.18 -24.96
C CYS A 30 -17.02 36.53 -26.24
N GLN A 31 -15.90 37.10 -26.73
CA GLN A 31 -15.18 36.52 -27.86
C GLN A 31 -13.69 36.46 -27.54
N ILE A 32 -13.11 35.27 -27.71
CA ILE A 32 -11.65 35.14 -27.64
C ILE A 32 -11.09 35.68 -28.95
N ALA A 33 -10.25 36.71 -28.89
CA ALA A 33 -9.72 37.40 -30.07
C ALA A 33 -8.33 36.91 -30.47
N ASP A 34 -7.53 36.52 -29.48
CA ASP A 34 -6.25 35.87 -29.74
C ASP A 34 -5.83 35.09 -28.49
N PHE A 35 -4.88 34.17 -28.67
CA PHE A 35 -4.38 33.39 -27.59
C PHE A 35 -2.94 32.97 -27.85
N CYS A 36 -2.25 32.61 -26.77
CA CYS A 36 -0.91 32.04 -26.80
C CYS A 36 -0.80 31.04 -25.65
N ALA A 37 0.37 30.45 -25.46
CA ALA A 37 0.57 29.48 -24.40
C ALA A 37 0.38 30.06 -22.99
N GLU A 38 0.54 31.37 -22.86
CA GLU A 38 0.49 32.05 -21.56
C GLU A 38 -0.89 32.58 -21.21
N GLY A 39 -1.70 32.92 -22.20
CA GLY A 39 -3.00 33.54 -21.98
C GLY A 39 -3.73 33.88 -23.24
N MET A 40 -4.74 34.71 -23.10
CA MET A 40 -5.57 35.10 -24.24
C MET A 40 -6.08 36.52 -24.09
N PHE A 41 -6.60 37.05 -25.17
CA PHE A 41 -7.23 38.35 -25.21
C PHE A 41 -8.72 38.16 -25.52
N ILE A 42 -9.56 38.68 -24.64
CA ILE A 42 -11.00 38.52 -24.71
C ILE A 42 -11.66 39.87 -25.02
N ARG A 43 -12.57 39.86 -25.97
CA ARG A 43 -13.39 41.03 -26.28
C ARG A 43 -14.85 40.79 -25.87
N TYR A 44 -15.48 41.82 -25.39
CA TYR A 44 -16.87 41.81 -25.00
C TYR A 44 -17.49 43.16 -25.26
N SER A 45 -18.81 43.21 -25.35
CA SER A 45 -19.55 44.45 -25.66
C SER A 45 -20.87 44.50 -24.89
N GLY A 46 -21.51 45.63 -24.88
CA GLY A 46 -22.85 45.84 -24.37
C GLY A 46 -23.01 45.46 -22.89
N GLU A 47 -23.93 44.58 -22.61
CA GLU A 47 -24.29 44.11 -21.25
C GLU A 47 -23.12 43.44 -20.53
N THR A 48 -22.28 42.67 -21.25
CA THR A 48 -21.11 42.02 -20.68
C THR A 48 -20.10 43.04 -20.15
N SER A 49 -19.88 44.14 -20.88
CA SER A 49 -19.00 45.23 -20.49
C SER A 49 -19.46 45.86 -19.18
N GLY A 50 -20.76 46.13 -19.03
CA GLY A 50 -21.34 46.65 -17.79
C GLY A 50 -21.25 45.67 -16.63
N LYS A 51 -21.50 44.38 -16.85
CA LYS A 51 -21.42 43.34 -15.83
C LYS A 51 -19.98 43.11 -15.34
N ILE A 52 -19.02 43.21 -16.22
CA ILE A 52 -17.59 43.11 -15.88
C ILE A 52 -17.17 44.30 -15.00
N UNK A 53 -17.49 45.24 -15.49
CA UNK A 53 -17.31 46.37 -14.81
C UNK A 53 -17.74 46.31 -13.43
N ARG A 54 -18.94 45.94 -13.10
CA ARG A 54 -19.53 45.79 -11.76
C ARG A 54 -18.83 44.68 -10.97
N ALA A 55 -18.54 43.55 -11.61
CA ALA A 55 -17.87 42.42 -10.94
C ALA A 55 -16.48 42.81 -10.44
N PHE A 56 -15.75 43.64 -11.18
CA PHE A 56 -14.41 44.04 -10.82
C PHE A 56 -14.38 45.23 -9.87
N ALA A 57 -15.47 45.94 -9.71
CA ALA A 57 -15.57 47.04 -8.76
C ALA A 57 -15.38 46.61 -7.28
N UNK A 58 -15.67 45.42 -7.23
CA UNK A 58 -15.61 44.94 -5.92
C UNK A 58 -14.30 44.38 -5.63
N GLY A 59 -13.40 44.46 -6.39
CA GLY A 59 -12.01 44.02 -6.24
C GLY A 59 -11.71 42.58 -5.85
N UNK A 60 -12.59 41.94 -6.06
CA UNK A 60 -12.53 40.65 -5.56
C UNK A 60 -12.37 39.59 -6.56
N VAL A 61 -12.51 39.94 -7.61
CA VAL A 61 -12.51 38.93 -8.68
C VAL A 61 -11.08 38.77 -9.18
N THR A 62 -10.47 37.70 -8.86
CA THR A 62 -9.10 37.38 -9.30
C THR A 62 -9.05 36.16 -10.26
N UNK A 63 -10.08 35.36 -10.52
CA UNK A 63 -10.24 34.29 -11.27
C UNK A 63 -11.48 34.36 -12.04
N LEU A 64 -11.30 33.99 -13.05
CA LEU A 64 -12.41 33.87 -13.99
C LEU A 64 -12.38 32.50 -14.65
N VAL A 65 -13.53 32.01 -15.06
CA VAL A 65 -13.65 30.81 -15.89
C VAL A 65 -14.19 31.24 -17.25
N VAL A 66 -13.46 30.90 -18.32
CA VAL A 66 -13.89 31.14 -19.70
C VAL A 66 -14.25 29.79 -20.32
N ARG A 67 -15.46 29.70 -20.85
CA ARG A 67 -15.98 28.44 -21.45
C ARG A 67 -16.22 28.63 -22.94
N PHE A 68 -15.80 27.62 -23.71
CA PHE A 68 -16.04 27.63 -25.17
C PHE A 68 -16.34 26.20 -25.63
N ARG A 69 -16.90 26.11 -26.84
CA ARG A 69 -17.18 24.80 -27.46
C ARG A 69 -16.14 24.49 -28.52
N GLY A 70 -15.65 23.25 -28.49
CA GLY A 70 -14.73 22.76 -29.50
C GLY A 70 -15.41 22.31 -30.78
N LEU A 71 -14.60 21.89 -31.74
CA LEU A 71 -15.11 21.41 -33.03
C LEU A 71 -15.87 20.09 -32.95
N GLU A 72 -15.53 19.28 -31.98
CA GLU A 72 -16.14 17.96 -31.80
C GLU A 72 -17.43 18.03 -30.97
N GLY A 73 -18.54 18.24 -31.66
CA GLY A 73 -19.87 18.13 -31.06
C GLY A 73 -20.13 19.10 -29.94
N ASN A 74 -20.61 18.56 -28.82
CA ASN A 74 -20.99 19.36 -27.68
C ASN A 74 -19.92 19.47 -26.58
N ARG A 75 -18.66 19.13 -26.87
CA ARG A 75 -17.61 19.19 -25.85
C ARG A 75 -17.31 20.62 -25.47
N ARG A 76 -17.48 20.94 -24.21
CA ARG A 76 -17.21 22.24 -23.63
C ARG A 76 -15.87 22.22 -22.93
N TYR A 77 -15.11 23.29 -23.08
CA TYR A 77 -13.82 23.46 -22.43
C TYR A 77 -13.92 24.62 -21.45
N GLU A 78 -13.28 24.49 -20.33
CA GLU A 78 -13.20 25.50 -19.29
C GLU A 78 -11.76 25.95 -19.13
N LEU A 79 -11.50 27.23 -19.22
CA LEU A 79 -10.21 27.84 -19.02
C LEU A 79 -10.25 28.68 -17.74
N HIS A 80 -9.38 28.36 -16.80
CA HIS A 80 -9.25 29.14 -15.57
C HIS A 80 -8.20 30.23 -15.83
N VAL A 81 -8.58 31.49 -15.69
CA VAL A 81 -7.77 32.62 -16.06
C VAL A 81 -7.76 33.69 -14.98
N SER A 82 -6.74 34.52 -15.01
CA SER A 82 -6.60 35.68 -14.13
C SER A 82 -6.44 36.95 -15.01
N PRO A 83 -7.22 37.99 -14.76
CA PRO A 83 -7.07 39.22 -15.52
C PRO A 83 -5.71 39.91 -15.27
N VAL A 84 -5.05 40.31 -16.31
CA VAL A 84 -3.77 41.01 -16.23
C VAL A 84 -3.92 42.47 -16.62
N ARG A 85 -4.74 42.71 -17.62
CA ARG A 85 -4.92 44.06 -18.19
C ARG A 85 -6.36 44.19 -18.65
N ARG A 86 -7.03 45.27 -18.21
CA ARG A 86 -8.38 45.61 -18.68
C ARG A 86 -8.32 46.92 -19.49
N ILE A 87 -9.02 46.91 -20.61
CA ILE A 87 -9.28 48.12 -21.39
C ILE A 87 -10.79 48.15 -21.65
N ASP A 88 -11.30 49.24 -22.16
CA ASP A 88 -12.72 49.38 -22.44
C ASP A 88 -13.14 48.35 -23.51
N GLY A 89 -14.03 47.44 -23.15
CA GLY A 89 -14.56 46.38 -24.03
C GLY A 89 -13.65 45.18 -24.24
N ALA A 90 -12.54 45.05 -23.47
CA ALA A 90 -11.63 43.93 -23.64
C ALA A 90 -10.74 43.71 -22.42
N MET A 91 -10.18 42.49 -22.29
CA MET A 91 -9.20 42.20 -21.26
C MET A 91 -8.18 41.18 -21.76
N GLY A 92 -6.96 41.34 -21.27
CA GLY A 92 -5.94 40.30 -21.39
C GLY A 92 -5.92 39.45 -20.14
N VAL A 93 -5.89 38.12 -20.26
CA VAL A 93 -5.91 37.21 -19.18
C VAL A 93 -4.77 36.19 -19.30
N HIS A 94 -4.27 35.73 -18.15
CA HIS A 94 -3.30 34.65 -18.06
C HIS A 94 -3.99 33.38 -17.61
N PHE A 95 -3.56 32.23 -18.13
CA PHE A 95 -4.06 30.94 -17.67
C PHE A 95 -3.51 30.64 -16.27
N THR A 96 -4.40 30.42 -15.31
CA THR A 96 -4.01 30.03 -13.94
C THR A 96 -3.90 28.52 -13.81
N ARG A 97 -4.68 27.79 -14.61
CA ARG A 97 -4.59 26.33 -14.72
C ARG A 97 -4.43 25.99 -16.21
N PRO A 98 -3.25 25.58 -16.63
CA PRO A 98 -3.09 25.16 -18.02
C PRO A 98 -3.93 23.93 -18.33
N ASP A 99 -4.61 23.98 -19.43
CA ASP A 99 -5.40 22.88 -19.96
C ASP A 99 -4.94 22.62 -21.38
N SER A 100 -4.16 21.57 -21.58
CA SER A 100 -3.61 21.22 -22.88
C SER A 100 -4.70 20.85 -23.88
N ASP A 101 -5.78 20.22 -23.42
CA ASP A 101 -6.91 19.86 -24.28
C ASP A 101 -7.63 21.11 -24.78
N ALA A 102 -7.84 22.09 -23.92
CA ALA A 102 -8.49 23.34 -24.29
C ALA A 102 -7.59 24.16 -25.23
N PHE A 103 -6.29 24.24 -24.93
CA PHE A 103 -5.32 24.90 -25.76
C PHE A 103 -5.25 24.29 -27.17
N ASN A 104 -5.24 22.98 -27.24
CA ASN A 104 -5.23 22.20 -28.46
C ASN A 104 -6.51 22.42 -29.26
N ALA A 105 -7.66 22.48 -28.60
CA ALA A 105 -8.95 22.76 -29.24
C ALA A 105 -8.93 24.17 -29.87
N MET A 106 -8.34 25.13 -29.17
CA MET A 106 -8.20 26.48 -29.71
C MET A 106 -7.25 26.50 -30.91
N LEU A 107 -6.17 25.72 -30.89
CA LEU A 107 -5.26 25.59 -32.02
C LEU A 107 -5.97 25.02 -33.25
N GLN A 108 -6.81 24.00 -33.03
CA GLN A 108 -7.63 23.42 -34.12
C GLN A 108 -8.59 24.43 -34.69
N LEU A 109 -9.24 25.22 -33.82
CA LEU A 109 -10.18 26.28 -34.25
C LEU A 109 -9.48 27.43 -34.94
N CYS A 110 -8.21 27.71 -34.58
CA CYS A 110 -7.40 28.81 -35.13
C CYS A 110 -7.03 28.60 -36.61
N GLY A 111 -6.88 27.34 -37.05
CA GLY A 111 -6.55 26.96 -38.40
C GLY A 111 -7.69 27.06 -39.39
N SER A 112 -8.78 27.69 -39.03
CA SER A 112 -10.05 27.49 -39.67
C SER A 112 -10.35 28.39 -40.82
N SER A 113 -10.11 27.94 -41.94
CA SER A 113 -11.21 27.66 -42.87
C SER A 113 -11.80 26.29 -42.46
N GLY A 114 -13.10 26.15 -42.38
CA GLY A 114 -13.80 24.94 -41.97
C GLY A 114 -13.39 23.70 -42.75
N ASP A 115 -12.72 23.82 -43.86
CA ASP A 115 -12.23 22.74 -44.68
C ASP A 115 -10.93 22.13 -44.15
N GLN A 116 -10.08 22.89 -43.46
CA GLN A 116 -8.85 22.38 -42.87
C GLN A 116 -9.14 21.55 -41.62
N ALA A 117 -10.14 21.93 -40.82
CA ALA A 117 -10.57 21.19 -39.68
C ALA A 117 -11.22 19.86 -40.10
N ARG A 118 -11.89 19.82 -41.24
CA ARG A 118 -12.46 18.56 -41.78
C ARG A 118 -11.38 17.66 -42.38
N SER A 119 -10.32 18.26 -42.99
CA SER A 119 -9.24 17.48 -43.55
C SER A 119 -8.36 16.82 -42.49
N SER A 120 -8.30 17.38 -41.30
CA SER A 120 -7.55 16.79 -40.19
C SER A 120 -8.23 15.49 -39.66
N LEU A 121 -9.48 15.25 -40.03
CA LEU A 121 -10.22 14.03 -39.72
C LEU A 121 -10.07 12.95 -40.79
N ARG A 122 -9.42 13.20 -41.89
CA ARG A 122 -9.12 12.24 -42.95
C ARG A 122 -7.93 11.37 -42.55
N ALA A 123 -7.83 10.20 -43.18
CA ALA A 123 -6.68 9.31 -43.03
C ALA A 123 -5.39 10.11 -43.31
N PRO A 124 -4.32 9.89 -42.50
CA PRO A 124 -3.10 10.65 -42.69
C PRO A 124 -2.54 10.48 -44.11
N SER A 125 -2.03 11.56 -44.68
CA SER A 125 -1.35 11.55 -45.96
C SER A 125 -0.11 10.66 -45.88
N GLU A 126 0.41 10.22 -47.04
CA GLU A 126 1.63 9.40 -47.09
C GLU A 126 2.81 10.07 -46.38
N ARG A 127 2.91 11.39 -46.46
CA ARG A 127 3.95 12.17 -45.77
C ARG A 127 3.82 12.09 -44.27
N VAL A 128 2.59 12.22 -43.77
CA VAL A 128 2.30 12.09 -42.34
C VAL A 128 2.61 10.65 -41.85
N GLN A 129 2.22 9.64 -42.62
CA GLN A 129 2.52 8.26 -42.32
C GLN A 129 4.02 8.00 -42.24
N PHE A 130 4.80 8.59 -43.12
CA PHE A 130 6.27 8.48 -43.11
C PHE A 130 6.86 9.08 -41.84
N VAL A 131 6.41 10.27 -41.43
CA VAL A 131 6.87 10.95 -40.22
C VAL A 131 6.51 10.10 -38.99
N LEU A 132 5.30 9.55 -38.93
CA LEU A 132 4.84 8.72 -37.81
C LEU A 132 5.62 7.42 -37.73
N HIS A 133 5.94 6.84 -38.89
CA HIS A 133 6.76 5.62 -38.95
C HIS A 133 8.17 5.91 -38.42
N GLN A 134 8.73 7.08 -38.80
CA GLN A 134 10.04 7.52 -38.32
C GLN A 134 10.02 7.70 -36.79
N CYS A 135 8.97 8.29 -36.24
CA CYS A 135 8.80 8.46 -34.80
C CYS A 135 8.73 7.10 -34.08
N ALA A 136 7.93 6.18 -34.59
CA ALA A 136 7.79 4.84 -34.03
C ALA A 136 9.13 4.08 -34.03
N LYS A 137 9.87 4.17 -35.11
CA LYS A 137 11.20 3.54 -35.20
C LYS A 137 12.18 4.17 -34.21
N THR A 138 12.11 5.48 -34.01
CA THR A 138 12.95 6.18 -33.03
C THR A 138 12.65 5.71 -31.62
N VAL A 139 11.38 5.54 -31.26
CA VAL A 139 10.99 5.01 -29.96
C VAL A 139 11.59 3.61 -29.76
N THR A 140 11.42 2.74 -30.74
CA THR A 140 11.91 1.35 -30.64
C THR A 140 13.43 1.32 -30.48
N ARG A 141 14.15 2.10 -31.31
CA ARG A 141 15.61 2.15 -31.26
C ARG A 141 16.14 2.71 -29.93
N PHE A 142 15.44 3.70 -29.38
CA PHE A 142 15.85 4.29 -28.11
C PHE A 142 15.62 3.33 -26.94
N ILE A 143 14.49 2.65 -26.93
CA ILE A 143 14.07 1.79 -25.81
C ILE A 143 14.88 0.50 -25.77
N GLU A 144 15.33 -0.04 -26.92
CA GLU A 144 15.99 -1.35 -26.98
C GLU A 144 17.19 -1.48 -26.04
N PRO A 145 18.19 -0.59 -26.04
CA PRO A 145 19.33 -0.75 -25.11
C PRO A 145 18.91 -0.56 -23.65
N LEU A 146 17.90 0.29 -23.39
CA LEU A 146 17.37 0.44 -22.04
C LEU A 146 16.70 -0.85 -21.56
N MET A 147 16.02 -1.55 -22.46
CA MET A 147 15.38 -2.81 -22.12
C MET A 147 16.40 -3.93 -21.91
N ASP A 148 17.49 -3.94 -22.65
CA ASP A 148 18.58 -4.88 -22.40
C ASP A 148 19.09 -4.73 -20.97
N ALA A 149 19.35 -3.51 -20.54
CA ALA A 149 19.76 -3.21 -19.16
C ALA A 149 18.66 -3.57 -18.16
N CYS A 150 17.41 -3.29 -18.51
CA CYS A 150 16.26 -3.59 -17.65
C CYS A 150 16.13 -5.09 -17.38
N PHE A 151 16.26 -5.91 -18.41
CA PHE A 151 16.17 -7.37 -18.24
C PHE A 151 17.25 -7.91 -17.32
N VAL A 152 18.49 -7.43 -17.47
CA VAL A 152 19.61 -7.85 -16.62
C VAL A 152 19.35 -7.45 -15.17
N GLN A 153 18.92 -6.21 -14.94
CA GLN A 153 18.64 -5.71 -13.60
C GLN A 153 17.40 -6.35 -12.98
N THR A 154 16.41 -6.69 -13.79
CA THR A 154 15.19 -7.38 -13.30
C THR A 154 15.52 -8.79 -12.81
N VAL A 155 16.37 -9.52 -13.53
CA VAL A 155 16.83 -10.86 -13.10
C VAL A 155 17.48 -10.75 -11.72
N GLU A 156 18.38 -9.78 -11.54
CA GLU A 156 19.06 -9.59 -10.27
C GLU A 156 18.09 -9.12 -9.17
N ALA A 157 17.18 -8.20 -9.49
CA ALA A 157 16.18 -7.70 -8.54
C ALA A 157 15.26 -8.82 -8.07
N LEU A 158 14.87 -9.72 -8.96
CA LEU A 158 14.05 -10.89 -8.60
C LEU A 158 14.79 -11.85 -7.68
N ARG A 159 16.09 -12.07 -7.93
CA ARG A 159 16.92 -12.90 -7.07
C ARG A 159 17.06 -12.32 -5.67
N ILE A 160 17.26 -11.00 -5.57
CA ILE A 160 17.34 -10.30 -4.29
C ILE A 160 15.99 -10.38 -3.57
N ALA A 161 14.89 -10.15 -4.29
CA ALA A 161 13.54 -10.23 -3.72
C ALA A 161 13.23 -11.64 -3.22
N ALA A 162 13.72 -12.68 -3.91
CA ALA A 162 13.53 -14.08 -3.49
C ALA A 162 14.20 -14.33 -2.14
N GLN A 163 15.38 -13.75 -1.91
CA GLN A 163 16.09 -13.89 -0.64
C GLN A 163 15.32 -13.21 0.50
N LYS A 164 14.53 -12.18 0.19
CA LYS A 164 13.75 -11.40 1.16
C LYS A 164 12.28 -11.82 1.22
N ALA A 165 11.88 -12.84 0.47
CA ALA A 165 10.47 -13.25 0.38
C ALA A 165 9.96 -13.76 1.73
N PRO A 166 8.70 -13.46 2.10
CA PRO A 166 8.15 -13.87 3.40
C PRO A 166 7.85 -15.35 3.51
N ASN A 167 7.80 -16.10 2.41
CA ASN A 167 7.57 -17.54 2.44
C ASN A 167 8.29 -18.22 1.27
N ASP A 168 8.38 -19.54 1.33
CA ASP A 168 9.07 -20.34 0.32
C ASP A 168 8.36 -20.31 -1.04
N GLN A 169 7.03 -20.26 -1.04
CA GLN A 169 6.25 -20.23 -2.27
C GLN A 169 6.59 -19.00 -3.10
N LEU A 170 6.58 -17.84 -2.45
CA LEU A 170 6.90 -16.58 -3.14
C LEU A 170 8.36 -16.56 -3.57
N ALA A 171 9.30 -17.06 -2.75
CA ALA A 171 10.71 -17.15 -3.10
C ALA A 171 10.90 -18.00 -4.35
N ASN A 172 10.20 -19.14 -4.45
CA ASN A 172 10.27 -20.02 -5.62
C ASN A 172 9.68 -19.35 -6.86
N GLU A 173 8.56 -18.65 -6.70
CA GLU A 173 7.94 -17.89 -7.81
C GLU A 173 8.90 -16.83 -8.36
N LEU A 174 9.59 -16.11 -7.46
CA LEU A 174 10.53 -15.05 -7.85
C LEU A 174 11.75 -15.64 -8.57
N MET A 175 12.28 -16.76 -8.08
CA MET A 175 13.42 -17.43 -8.71
C MET A 175 13.03 -18.02 -10.08
N ASP A 176 11.86 -18.64 -10.19
CA ASP A 176 11.34 -19.16 -11.45
C ASP A 176 11.17 -18.04 -12.48
N ALA A 177 10.62 -16.91 -12.05
CA ALA A 177 10.44 -15.73 -12.91
C ALA A 177 11.78 -15.18 -13.37
N SER A 178 12.77 -15.13 -12.49
CA SER A 178 14.14 -14.73 -12.83
C SER A 178 14.69 -15.59 -13.95
N GLY A 179 14.54 -16.91 -13.86
CA GLY A 179 14.99 -17.85 -14.89
C GLY A 179 14.23 -17.67 -16.20
N GLN A 180 12.92 -17.48 -16.14
CA GLN A 180 12.10 -17.28 -17.34
C GLN A 180 12.50 -15.99 -18.07
N ILE A 181 12.71 -14.90 -17.34
CA ILE A 181 13.08 -13.63 -17.96
C ILE A 181 14.48 -13.74 -18.57
N GLN A 182 15.42 -14.38 -17.87
CA GLN A 182 16.78 -14.56 -18.38
C GLN A 182 16.77 -15.36 -19.69
N GLY A 183 15.93 -16.38 -19.79
CA GLY A 183 15.86 -17.25 -20.97
C GLY A 183 15.02 -16.73 -22.11
N ARG A 184 14.19 -15.71 -21.87
CA ARG A 184 13.21 -15.22 -22.87
C ARG A 184 13.35 -13.74 -23.20
N GLN A 185 14.51 -13.15 -22.99
CA GLN A 185 14.70 -11.70 -23.21
C GLN A 185 14.35 -11.30 -24.65
N ARG A 186 14.76 -12.08 -25.65
CA ARG A 186 14.48 -11.78 -27.06
C ARG A 186 12.99 -11.88 -27.39
N VAL A 187 12.30 -12.86 -26.82
CA VAL A 187 10.86 -13.04 -27.04
C VAL A 187 10.10 -11.87 -26.43
N LEU A 188 10.46 -11.48 -25.21
CA LEU A 188 9.82 -10.37 -24.54
C LEU A 188 10.06 -9.07 -25.29
N TRP A 189 11.29 -8.83 -25.76
CA TRP A 189 11.58 -7.65 -26.56
C TRP A 189 10.80 -7.63 -27.88
N HIS A 190 10.63 -8.79 -28.51
CA HIS A 190 9.86 -8.89 -29.75
C HIS A 190 8.40 -8.44 -29.53
N TYR A 191 7.77 -8.95 -28.44
CA TYR A 191 6.42 -8.50 -28.09
C TYR A 191 6.37 -7.00 -27.81
N MET A 192 7.33 -6.51 -27.04
CA MET A 192 7.37 -5.10 -26.66
C MET A 192 7.57 -4.20 -27.90
N SER A 193 8.52 -4.56 -28.77
CA SER A 193 8.81 -3.78 -29.97
C SER A 193 7.61 -3.72 -30.93
N ARG A 194 6.86 -4.78 -31.05
CA ARG A 194 5.61 -4.78 -31.82
C ARG A 194 4.61 -3.79 -31.25
N SER A 195 4.42 -3.79 -29.95
CA SER A 195 3.52 -2.84 -29.28
C SER A 195 3.98 -1.41 -29.47
N LEU A 196 5.28 -1.17 -29.42
CA LEU A 196 5.85 0.18 -29.61
C LEU A 196 5.69 0.68 -31.04
N GLU A 197 5.70 -0.19 -32.03
CA GLU A 197 5.60 0.18 -33.43
C GLU A 197 4.17 0.37 -33.93
N SER A 198 3.16 0.00 -33.11
CA SER A 198 1.77 0.05 -33.53
C SER A 198 0.90 1.11 -32.84
N PRO A 199 1.45 2.16 -32.23
CA PRO A 199 0.63 3.10 -31.45
C PRO A 199 -0.25 4.00 -32.28
N LEU A 200 0.06 4.15 -33.57
CA LEU A 200 -0.53 5.19 -34.41
C LEU A 200 -1.51 4.63 -35.43
N LYS A 201 -1.91 3.39 -35.28
CA LYS A 201 -2.98 2.82 -36.08
C LYS A 201 -4.32 3.32 -35.56
N PRO A 202 -5.23 3.78 -36.43
CA PRO A 202 -6.55 4.19 -36.00
C PRO A 202 -7.32 3.02 -35.36
N GLU A 203 -7.77 3.20 -34.14
CA GLU A 203 -8.63 2.22 -33.51
C GLU A 203 -9.98 2.19 -34.22
N PRO A 204 -10.58 1.03 -34.34
CA PRO A 204 -11.94 0.96 -34.91
C PRO A 204 -12.90 1.77 -34.03
N LYS A 205 -13.72 2.58 -34.66
CA LYS A 205 -14.75 3.37 -34.00
C LYS A 205 -15.70 2.42 -33.28
N GLY A 206 -15.80 2.58 -31.99
CA GLY A 206 -16.76 1.80 -31.23
C GLY A 206 -16.30 1.23 -29.92
N ALA A 207 -15.04 1.43 -29.55
CA ALA A 207 -14.66 1.17 -28.18
C ALA A 207 -15.14 2.37 -27.35
N PRO A 208 -16.18 2.24 -26.56
CA PRO A 208 -16.51 3.32 -25.65
C PRO A 208 -15.31 3.52 -24.74
N GLY A 209 -14.90 4.74 -24.58
CA GLY A 209 -13.93 5.12 -23.55
C GLY A 209 -14.53 4.66 -22.26
N SER A 210 -14.43 3.39 -22.02
CA SER A 210 -15.12 2.89 -20.90
C SER A 210 -14.19 2.95 -19.75
N VAL A 211 -14.48 3.70 -19.07
CA VAL A 211 -14.99 3.36 -17.80
C VAL A 211 -14.65 1.90 -17.52
N LEU A 212 -13.77 1.69 -16.63
CA LEU A 212 -13.57 0.51 -15.85
C LEU A 212 -14.67 -0.54 -16.08
N SER A 213 -14.67 -1.11 -17.27
CA SER A 213 -15.44 -2.29 -17.55
C SER A 213 -14.72 -3.45 -16.88
N VAL A 214 -15.45 -4.35 -16.41
CA VAL A 214 -15.10 -5.59 -15.76
C VAL A 214 -13.62 -5.93 -15.82
N VAL A 215 -12.92 -5.43 -14.87
CA VAL A 215 -11.52 -5.76 -14.74
C VAL A 215 -11.43 -6.67 -13.53
N ASP A 216 -10.89 -7.84 -13.73
CA ASP A 216 -10.45 -8.74 -12.68
C ASP A 216 -9.65 -7.91 -11.66
N LYS A 217 -9.74 -8.22 -10.38
CA LYS A 217 -8.99 -7.54 -9.32
C LYS A 217 -7.52 -7.41 -9.68
N ASN A 218 -6.91 -8.46 -10.25
CA ASN A 218 -5.52 -8.45 -10.65
C ASN A 218 -5.27 -7.47 -11.79
N GLU A 219 -6.12 -7.47 -12.81
CA GLU A 219 -6.01 -6.54 -13.94
C GLU A 219 -6.18 -5.09 -13.49
N PHE A 220 -7.06 -4.85 -12.54
CA PHE A 220 -7.30 -3.51 -12.01
C PHE A 220 -6.09 -2.99 -11.26
N GLU A 221 -5.47 -3.81 -10.41
CA GLU A 221 -4.26 -3.41 -9.68
C GLU A 221 -3.08 -3.20 -10.62
N ASP A 222 -2.98 -3.99 -11.69
CA ASP A 222 -1.96 -3.82 -12.73
C ASP A 222 -2.15 -2.49 -13.45
N TRP A 223 -3.39 -2.20 -13.85
CA TRP A 223 -3.75 -0.95 -14.49
C TRP A 223 -3.35 0.23 -13.60
N LEU A 224 -3.59 0.11 -12.33
CA LEU A 224 -3.29 1.18 -11.40
C LEU A 224 -1.80 1.39 -11.22
N ALA A 225 -1.02 0.32 -11.05
CA ALA A 225 0.42 0.43 -10.91
C ALA A 225 1.02 1.13 -12.14
N ILE A 226 0.52 0.76 -13.32
CA ILE A 226 0.93 1.37 -14.58
C ILE A 226 0.51 2.85 -14.62
N ARG A 227 -0.71 3.16 -14.21
CA ARG A 227 -1.21 4.53 -14.20
C ARG A 227 -0.40 5.44 -13.30
N VAL A 228 -0.01 4.98 -12.12
CA VAL A 228 0.85 5.73 -11.21
C VAL A 228 2.20 6.02 -11.87
N MET A 229 2.78 5.01 -12.50
CA MET A 229 4.07 5.14 -13.20
C MET A 229 3.97 6.11 -14.38
N VAL A 230 2.89 6.01 -15.17
CA VAL A 230 2.62 6.92 -16.29
C VAL A 230 2.47 8.35 -15.79
N THR A 231 1.73 8.56 -14.70
CA THR A 231 1.51 9.89 -14.14
C THR A 231 2.81 10.53 -13.67
N ARG A 232 3.69 9.73 -13.03
CA ARG A 232 5.02 10.24 -12.63
C ARG A 232 5.83 10.68 -13.84
N ALA A 233 5.82 9.87 -14.88
CA ALA A 233 6.57 10.16 -16.11
C ALA A 233 5.98 11.38 -16.84
N ASP A 234 4.65 11.48 -16.92
CA ASP A 234 3.98 12.64 -17.52
C ASP A 234 4.36 13.92 -16.78
N THR A 235 4.52 13.86 -15.50
CA THR A 235 4.97 15.02 -14.73
C THR A 235 6.43 15.38 -14.99
N UNK A 236 7.07 14.38 -15.19
CA UNK A 236 8.45 14.56 -15.33
C UNK A 236 8.84 15.08 -16.65
N TYR A 237 8.17 14.66 -17.48
CA TYR A 237 8.49 15.07 -18.86
C TYR A 237 7.46 16.04 -19.44
N ARG A 238 6.78 16.74 -18.58
CA ARG A 238 5.62 17.57 -18.91
C ARG A 238 5.81 18.50 -20.10
N GLY A 239 6.93 19.22 -20.15
CA GLY A 239 7.20 20.18 -21.22
C GLY A 239 7.32 19.52 -22.58
N ASP A 240 8.17 18.51 -22.64
CA ASP A 240 8.43 17.80 -23.90
C ASP A 240 7.17 17.03 -24.36
N LEU A 241 6.43 16.47 -23.42
CA LEU A 241 5.22 15.71 -23.76
C LEU A 241 4.08 16.60 -24.25
N LEU A 242 3.93 17.78 -23.67
CA LEU A 242 2.92 18.74 -24.15
C LEU A 242 3.24 19.20 -25.55
N GLN A 243 4.49 19.52 -25.81
CA GLN A 243 4.92 19.88 -27.16
C GLN A 243 4.67 18.76 -28.16
N LEU A 244 5.02 17.54 -27.76
CA LEU A 244 4.83 16.35 -28.59
C LEU A 244 3.34 16.13 -28.89
N LYS A 245 2.49 16.25 -27.89
CA LYS A 245 1.04 16.09 -28.02
C LYS A 245 0.48 17.11 -29.02
N LEU A 246 0.84 18.36 -28.85
CA LEU A 246 0.34 19.43 -29.73
C LEU A 246 0.80 19.21 -31.18
N ARG A 247 2.03 18.75 -31.39
CA ARG A 247 2.55 18.46 -32.72
C ARG A 247 1.86 17.26 -33.36
N LEU A 248 1.63 16.18 -32.56
CA LEU A 248 0.92 15.02 -33.09
C LEU A 248 -0.54 15.35 -33.42
N ASP A 249 -1.17 16.21 -32.61
CA ASP A 249 -2.53 16.67 -32.87
C ASP A 249 -2.59 17.48 -34.17
N LYS A 250 -1.56 18.28 -34.42
CA LYS A 250 -1.47 19.06 -35.69
C LYS A 250 -1.37 18.15 -36.90
N LEU A 251 -0.77 16.96 -36.74
CA LEU A 251 -0.72 15.94 -37.80
C LEU A 251 -2.05 15.17 -37.96
N GLY A 252 -3.05 15.47 -37.15
CA GLY A 252 -4.36 14.82 -37.23
C GLY A 252 -4.47 13.53 -36.49
N ILE A 253 -3.52 13.22 -35.61
CA ILE A 253 -3.58 12.01 -34.78
C ILE A 253 -4.32 12.41 -33.53
N ALA A 254 -5.62 12.23 -33.53
CA ALA A 254 -6.45 12.49 -32.38
C ALA A 254 -6.14 11.49 -31.24
N ASN A 255 -5.87 12.04 -30.08
CA ASN A 255 -5.79 11.22 -28.88
C ASN A 255 -7.20 10.92 -28.42
N ARG A 256 -7.71 9.79 -28.85
CA ARG A 256 -9.12 9.41 -28.64
C ARG A 256 -9.44 9.04 -27.20
N THR A 257 -8.43 8.80 -26.40
CA THR A 257 -8.61 8.46 -24.99
C THR A 257 -8.59 9.67 -24.07
N GLY A 258 -8.27 10.85 -24.62
CA GLY A 258 -8.34 12.12 -23.89
C GLY A 258 -7.24 12.38 -22.88
N HIS A 259 -6.48 11.36 -22.50
CA HIS A 259 -5.53 11.49 -21.39
C HIS A 259 -4.11 11.04 -21.71
N HIS A 260 -3.88 10.43 -22.87
CA HIS A 260 -2.57 9.88 -23.21
C HIS A 260 -2.03 10.47 -24.51
N ASN A 261 -0.77 10.86 -24.46
CA ASN A 261 0.03 11.14 -25.63
C ASN A 261 0.27 9.81 -26.34
N PRO A 262 0.00 9.71 -27.66
CA PRO A 262 0.18 8.41 -28.36
C PRO A 262 1.60 7.85 -28.31
N LEU A 263 2.61 8.71 -28.19
CA LEU A 263 4.02 8.30 -28.09
C LEU A 263 4.59 8.51 -26.68
N GLY A 264 3.74 8.81 -25.72
CA GLY A 264 4.16 9.13 -24.37
C GLY A 264 4.47 7.91 -23.51
N PRO A 265 4.70 8.14 -22.22
CA PRO A 265 5.07 7.06 -21.30
C PRO A 265 4.07 5.92 -21.23
N ALA A 266 2.78 6.19 -21.42
CA ALA A 266 1.74 5.16 -21.40
C ALA A 266 2.01 4.07 -22.46
N LEU A 267 2.48 4.46 -23.64
CA LEU A 267 2.84 3.50 -24.68
C LEU A 267 3.93 2.54 -24.22
N VAL A 268 4.99 3.10 -23.64
CA VAL A 268 6.14 2.28 -23.19
C VAL A 268 5.73 1.37 -22.03
N CYS A 269 4.97 1.91 -21.08
CA CYS A 269 4.51 1.13 -19.91
C CYS A 269 3.57 0.00 -20.32
N GLU A 270 2.62 0.28 -21.21
CA GLU A 270 1.68 -0.72 -21.70
C GLU A 270 2.38 -1.81 -22.51
N ALA A 271 3.37 -1.42 -23.34
CA ALA A 271 4.15 -2.36 -24.11
C ALA A 271 4.90 -3.35 -23.19
N PHE A 272 5.51 -2.84 -22.14
CA PHE A 272 6.20 -3.69 -21.15
C PHE A 272 5.22 -4.59 -20.41
N HIS A 273 4.09 -4.05 -19.98
CA HIS A 273 3.07 -4.83 -19.28
C HIS A 273 2.54 -5.97 -20.15
N ASN A 274 2.25 -5.69 -21.41
CA ASN A 274 1.76 -6.71 -22.35
C ASN A 274 2.80 -7.79 -22.61
N ALA A 275 4.08 -7.42 -22.71
CA ALA A 275 5.16 -8.39 -22.85
C ALA A 275 5.27 -9.26 -21.59
N LEU A 276 5.21 -8.64 -20.41
CA LEU A 276 5.31 -9.34 -19.14
C LEU A 276 4.13 -10.31 -18.94
N ALA A 277 2.96 -9.95 -19.44
CA ALA A 277 1.76 -10.80 -19.35
C ALA A 277 1.94 -12.13 -20.05
N GLN A 278 2.85 -12.22 -21.02
CA GLN A 278 3.16 -13.49 -21.71
C GLN A 278 3.79 -14.52 -20.78
N LEU A 279 4.40 -14.08 -19.70
CA LEU A 279 5.04 -14.96 -18.72
C LEU A 279 4.07 -15.51 -17.68
N LYS A 280 2.90 -14.94 -17.56
CA LYS A 280 1.87 -15.32 -16.57
C LYS A 280 2.43 -15.36 -15.15
N VAL A 281 3.18 -14.34 -14.77
CA VAL A 281 3.79 -14.25 -13.45
C VAL A 281 2.78 -13.74 -12.42
N SER A 282 3.06 -14.03 -11.15
CA SER A 282 2.23 -13.57 -10.05
C SER A 282 2.37 -12.03 -9.89
N ARG A 283 1.46 -11.46 -9.13
CA ARG A 283 1.45 -10.03 -8.87
C ARG A 283 2.71 -9.54 -8.16
N ASP A 284 3.22 -10.30 -7.20
CA ASP A 284 4.42 -9.92 -6.46
C ASP A 284 5.64 -9.89 -7.37
N VAL A 285 5.74 -10.84 -8.31
CA VAL A 285 6.77 -10.83 -9.35
C VAL A 285 6.62 -9.60 -10.24
N GLU A 286 5.40 -9.32 -10.67
CA GLU A 286 5.11 -8.18 -11.53
C GLU A 286 5.50 -6.85 -10.88
N LYS A 287 5.27 -6.69 -9.58
CA LYS A 287 5.67 -5.48 -8.84
C LYS A 287 7.18 -5.24 -8.92
N VAL A 288 7.98 -6.28 -8.75
CA VAL A 288 9.44 -6.17 -8.85
C VAL A 288 9.84 -5.77 -10.26
N CYS A 289 9.24 -6.41 -11.27
CA CYS A 289 9.52 -6.11 -12.68
C CYS A 289 9.16 -4.67 -13.03
N LEU A 290 8.01 -4.19 -12.60
CA LEU A 290 7.56 -2.82 -12.88
C LEU A 290 8.44 -1.78 -12.20
N LYS A 291 8.86 -2.03 -10.96
CA LYS A 291 9.75 -1.15 -10.23
C LYS A 291 11.10 -1.01 -10.94
N THR A 292 11.67 -2.13 -11.37
CA THR A 292 12.95 -2.13 -12.09
C THR A 292 12.79 -1.41 -13.44
N PHE A 293 11.68 -1.67 -14.13
CA PHE A 293 11.36 -1.04 -15.40
C PHE A 293 11.28 0.49 -15.25
N GLU A 294 10.63 0.96 -14.23
CA GLU A 294 10.54 2.41 -13.97
C GLU A 294 11.93 3.01 -13.80
N GLN A 295 12.79 2.37 -12.99
CA GLN A 295 14.13 2.87 -12.68
C GLN A 295 15.07 2.84 -13.91
N THR A 296 14.98 1.80 -14.71
CA THR A 296 15.93 1.59 -15.81
C THR A 296 15.48 2.18 -17.13
N VAL A 297 14.18 2.27 -17.37
CA VAL A 297 13.63 2.74 -18.66
C VAL A 297 12.90 4.06 -18.52
N ILE A 298 11.88 4.12 -17.65
CA ILE A 298 10.96 5.26 -17.61
C ILE A 298 11.68 6.55 -17.17
N LYS A 299 12.63 6.43 -16.23
CA LYS A 299 13.39 7.60 -15.76
C LYS A 299 14.43 8.09 -16.78
N GLN A 300 14.63 7.39 -17.89
CA GLN A 300 15.63 7.72 -18.90
C GLN A 300 15.04 8.22 -20.22
N LEU A 301 13.78 8.62 -20.22
CA LEU A 301 13.06 8.91 -21.48
C LEU A 301 13.22 10.35 -21.99
N GLU A 302 13.83 11.24 -21.22
CA GLU A 302 13.96 12.65 -21.63
C GLU A 302 14.58 12.83 -23.02
N PRO A 303 15.73 12.19 -23.34
CA PRO A 303 16.31 12.35 -24.69
C PRO A 303 15.40 11.84 -25.80
N LEU A 304 14.61 10.81 -25.53
CA LEU A 304 13.65 10.28 -26.51
C LEU A 304 12.62 11.33 -26.89
N TYR A 305 12.02 11.99 -25.90
CA TYR A 305 10.96 12.97 -26.16
C TYR A 305 11.52 14.23 -26.84
N ARG A 306 12.75 14.61 -26.51
CA ARG A 306 13.44 15.69 -27.24
C ARG A 306 13.66 15.31 -28.70
N GLU A 307 14.10 14.08 -28.96
CA GLU A 307 14.37 13.65 -30.34
C GLU A 307 13.06 13.52 -31.13
N LEU A 308 11.98 13.06 -30.53
CA LEU A 308 10.68 12.98 -31.19
C LEU A 308 10.20 14.40 -31.59
N ASN A 309 10.33 15.36 -30.68
CA ASN A 309 9.99 16.75 -30.99
C ASN A 309 10.88 17.29 -32.09
N ASN A 310 12.18 16.97 -32.09
CA ASN A 310 13.12 17.41 -33.11
C ASN A 310 12.76 16.85 -34.49
N ILE A 311 12.33 15.58 -34.54
CA ILE A 311 11.88 14.95 -35.79
C ILE A 311 10.68 15.74 -36.36
N LEU A 312 9.71 16.05 -35.49
CA LEU A 312 8.52 16.77 -35.91
C LEU A 312 8.86 18.22 -36.31
N ILE A 313 9.80 18.87 -35.63
CA ILE A 313 10.29 20.22 -35.98
C ILE A 313 10.94 20.19 -37.38
N ARG A 314 11.78 19.19 -37.65
CA ARG A 314 12.46 19.04 -38.95
C ARG A 314 11.46 18.84 -40.07
N HIS A 315 10.30 18.28 -39.81
CA HIS A 315 9.24 18.14 -40.80
C HIS A 315 8.24 19.27 -40.80
N GLY A 316 8.56 20.38 -40.13
CA GLY A 316 7.79 21.60 -40.14
C GLY A 316 6.53 21.60 -39.28
N VAL A 317 6.45 20.72 -38.32
CA VAL A 317 5.27 20.61 -37.45
C VAL A 317 5.46 21.53 -36.24
N LEU A 318 4.78 22.66 -36.22
CA LEU A 318 4.83 23.65 -35.13
C LEU A 318 6.27 23.97 -34.71
N PRO A 319 7.14 24.42 -35.63
CA PRO A 319 8.58 24.55 -35.30
C PRO A 319 8.89 25.62 -34.25
N ASP A 320 8.00 26.62 -34.10
CA ASP A 320 8.20 27.74 -33.18
C ASP A 320 7.40 27.64 -31.89
N LEU A 321 6.91 26.46 -31.55
CA LEU A 321 6.09 26.24 -30.35
C LEU A 321 6.96 26.31 -29.10
N ASP A 322 6.68 27.26 -28.23
CA ASP A 322 7.36 27.42 -26.94
C ASP A 322 6.30 27.49 -25.84
N LEU A 323 6.26 26.48 -25.03
CA LEU A 323 5.30 26.33 -23.92
C LEU A 323 5.96 26.48 -22.54
N SER A 324 7.23 26.88 -22.49
CA SER A 324 7.98 26.93 -21.25
C SER A 324 7.29 27.76 -20.17
N ARG A 325 6.76 28.91 -20.57
CA ARG A 325 6.05 29.81 -19.66
C ARG A 325 4.68 29.27 -19.24
N TYR A 326 3.98 28.62 -20.14
CA TYR A 326 2.70 27.96 -19.90
C TYR A 326 2.87 26.88 -18.86
N LEU A 327 3.95 26.11 -18.96
CA LEU A 327 4.25 25.03 -18.04
C LEU A 327 4.66 25.51 -16.64
N SER A 328 5.40 26.63 -16.58
CA SER A 328 5.83 27.17 -15.29
C SER A 328 4.65 27.71 -14.50
N GLU A 329 3.59 28.16 -15.16
CA GLU A 329 2.35 28.61 -14.51
C GLU A 329 1.49 27.45 -14.00
N GLN A 330 1.83 26.21 -14.34
CA GLN A 330 1.11 25.03 -13.89
C GLN A 330 1.42 24.64 -12.46
N ALA A 331 2.40 25.27 -11.82
CA ALA A 331 2.69 25.03 -10.43
C ALA A 331 2.34 26.26 -9.61
N PRO A 332 1.06 26.72 -9.60
CA PRO A 332 0.76 28.05 -9.07
C PRO A 332 0.73 28.08 -7.56
N ALA A 333 0.53 27.01 -6.88
CA ALA A 333 0.32 27.04 -5.46
C ALA A 333 1.54 26.58 -4.69
N ARG A 334 2.48 26.02 -5.36
CA ARG A 334 3.74 25.66 -4.73
C ARG A 334 4.72 26.76 -5.00
N LYS A 335 4.86 27.64 -4.02
CA LYS A 335 6.09 28.34 -3.89
C LYS A 335 7.11 27.26 -3.58
N GLU A 336 7.56 26.57 -4.60
CA GLU A 336 8.77 25.81 -4.45
C GLU A 336 9.82 26.78 -3.96
N PRO A 337 10.52 26.44 -2.88
CA PRO A 337 11.62 27.30 -2.52
C PRO A 337 12.50 27.40 -3.76
N PRO A 338 12.95 28.62 -4.10
CA PRO A 338 13.62 28.85 -5.37
C PRO A 338 14.80 27.90 -5.50
N ALA A 339 14.99 27.39 -6.67
CA ALA A 339 16.16 26.72 -7.24
C ALA A 339 17.20 26.11 -6.30
N GLU A 340 17.15 26.40 -4.98
CA GLU A 340 18.01 25.78 -4.00
C GLU A 340 17.74 24.28 -3.88
N VAL A 341 16.52 23.87 -4.19
CA VAL A 341 16.13 22.46 -4.23
C VAL A 341 16.73 21.76 -5.44
N LEU A 342 17.10 22.51 -6.45
CA LEU A 342 17.64 21.99 -7.69
C LEU A 342 19.16 22.13 -7.84
N LYS A 343 19.81 22.64 -6.83
CA LYS A 343 21.25 22.50 -6.77
C LYS A 343 21.55 21.00 -6.63
N PRO A 344 22.28 20.41 -7.58
CA PRO A 344 22.68 19.03 -7.39
C PRO A 344 23.41 18.98 -6.05
N GLU A 345 22.95 18.14 -5.18
CA GLU A 345 23.68 17.84 -3.98
C GLU A 345 25.12 17.55 -4.42
N PRO A 346 26.11 18.21 -3.84
CA PRO A 346 27.47 17.88 -4.20
C PRO A 346 27.61 16.38 -3.98
N GLU A 347 28.01 15.71 -5.03
CA GLU A 347 28.25 14.28 -4.97
C GLU A 347 29.14 14.06 -3.76
N THR A 348 28.56 13.55 -2.71
CA THR A 348 29.35 13.13 -1.57
C THR A 348 30.29 12.06 -2.10
N PRO A 349 31.60 12.27 -1.95
CA PRO A 349 32.52 11.23 -2.45
C PRO A 349 32.17 9.93 -1.74
N LEU A 350 32.05 8.90 -2.51
CA LEU A 350 31.65 7.55 -2.12
C LEU A 350 32.52 6.93 -1.03
N ASN A 351 33.49 7.66 -0.52
CA ASN A 351 34.51 7.10 0.40
C ASN A 351 34.57 7.73 1.78
N LYS A 352 33.59 8.49 2.19
CA LYS A 352 33.51 8.86 3.59
C LYS A 352 32.68 7.82 4.29
N PRO A 353 33.23 7.11 5.26
CA PRO A 353 32.39 6.27 6.09
C PRO A 353 31.36 7.21 6.69
N GLN A 354 30.10 6.91 6.44
CA GLN A 354 29.04 7.60 7.13
C GLN A 354 29.33 7.45 8.61
N PRO A 355 29.51 8.54 9.34
CA PRO A 355 29.58 8.41 10.78
C PRO A 355 28.37 7.64 11.22
N GLU A 356 28.59 6.61 12.00
CA GLU A 356 27.50 5.88 12.62
C GLU A 356 26.49 6.93 13.10
N ALA A 357 25.33 6.88 12.55
CA ALA A 357 24.31 7.84 12.90
C ALA A 357 24.20 7.83 14.41
N PRO A 358 24.40 8.95 15.08
CA PRO A 358 24.12 9.02 16.50
C PRO A 358 22.68 8.54 16.66
N GLU A 359 22.45 7.72 17.67
CA GLU A 359 21.13 7.19 17.97
C GLU A 359 20.10 8.26 17.63
N SER A 360 19.45 8.07 16.53
CA SER A 360 18.60 9.09 15.97
C SER A 360 17.46 9.32 16.93
N LYS A 361 17.28 10.55 17.32
CA LYS A 361 16.02 10.97 17.91
C LYS A 361 14.90 10.40 17.04
N PRO A 362 13.80 9.90 17.64
CA PRO A 362 12.75 9.24 16.84
C PRO A 362 12.23 10.08 15.68
N GLY A 363 12.36 11.40 15.75
CA GLY A 363 12.03 12.29 14.66
C GLY A 363 12.98 12.21 13.46
N GLN A 364 14.23 11.77 13.68
CA GLN A 364 15.22 11.68 12.61
C GLN A 364 15.21 10.32 11.89
N THR A 365 14.85 9.23 12.59
CA THR A 365 14.61 7.94 11.94
C THR A 365 13.34 8.00 11.10
N ALA A 366 12.32 8.72 11.59
CA ALA A 366 11.11 8.97 10.81
C ALA A 366 11.44 9.79 9.55
N ARG A 367 12.38 10.74 9.63
CA ARG A 367 12.82 11.50 8.45
C ARG A 367 13.68 10.67 7.50
N GLY A 368 14.53 9.80 7.99
CA GLY A 368 15.35 8.92 7.17
C GLY A 368 14.51 7.88 6.45
N LEU A 369 13.55 7.29 7.15
CA LEU A 369 12.57 6.38 6.56
C LEU A 369 11.61 7.12 5.64
N LYS A 370 11.20 8.32 6.05
CA LYS A 370 10.39 9.25 5.27
C LYS A 370 11.09 9.61 3.95
N ASN A 371 12.39 9.78 3.96
CA ASN A 371 13.17 10.09 2.76
C ASN A 371 13.37 8.85 1.87
N ARG A 372 13.45 7.65 2.43
CA ARG A 372 13.51 6.40 1.66
C ARG A 372 12.15 6.05 1.06
N VAL A 373 11.09 6.16 1.86
CA VAL A 373 9.72 5.95 1.43
C VAL A 373 9.33 7.10 0.50
N ALA A 374 9.76 8.34 0.77
CA ALA A 374 9.57 9.46 -0.13
C ALA A 374 10.46 9.36 -1.36
N GLY A 375 11.57 8.64 -1.32
CA GLY A 375 12.37 8.27 -2.48
C GLY A 375 11.62 7.27 -3.37
N GLU A 376 10.90 6.32 -2.75
CA GLU A 376 10.02 5.39 -3.45
C GLU A 376 8.70 6.04 -3.84
N PHE A 377 8.24 7.04 -3.09
CA PHE A 377 6.97 7.73 -3.27
C PHE A 377 7.12 9.23 -3.61
N ARG A 378 8.27 9.72 -4.00
CA ARG A 378 8.36 11.11 -4.47
C ARG A 378 7.97 11.26 -5.94
N GLY A 379 8.02 10.20 -6.61
CA GLY A 379 7.09 10.08 -7.63
C GLY A 379 5.66 10.15 -7.07
N UNK A 380 5.43 10.11 -6.06
CA UNK A 380 4.21 10.07 -5.43
C UNK A 380 3.93 11.39 -4.72
N ALA A 381 4.68 12.13 -4.52
CA ALA A 381 4.07 13.39 -4.09
C ALA A 381 3.16 13.92 -5.17
N UNK A 382 3.47 13.61 -6.01
CA UNK A 382 2.62 13.79 -7.03
C UNK A 382 1.58 12.74 -7.15
N ALA A 383 2.09 11.56 -6.76
CA ALA A 383 1.13 10.48 -6.61
C ALA A 383 0.25 10.64 -5.37
N ALA A 384 0.60 11.43 -4.40
CA ALA A 384 -0.32 11.70 -3.28
C ALA A 384 -1.36 12.73 -3.69
N GLN A 385 -1.01 13.69 -4.52
CA GLN A 385 -1.98 14.51 -5.24
C GLN A 385 -2.81 13.65 -6.16
N THR A 386 -2.18 12.72 -6.87
CA THR A 386 -2.87 11.74 -7.68
C THR A 386 -3.64 10.74 -6.83
N ALA A 387 -3.18 10.42 -5.64
CA ALA A 387 -3.93 9.50 -4.75
C ALA A 387 -5.24 10.14 -4.31
N PHE A 388 -5.22 11.41 -3.87
CA PHE A 388 -6.46 12.10 -3.52
C PHE A 388 -7.37 12.25 -4.75
N ALA A 389 -6.83 12.67 -5.87
CA ALA A 389 -7.58 12.81 -7.13
C ALA A 389 -8.04 11.45 -7.65
N THR A 390 -7.22 10.42 -7.50
CA THR A 390 -7.54 9.06 -7.92
C THR A 390 -8.63 8.47 -7.03
N VAL A 391 -8.58 8.66 -5.73
CA VAL A 391 -9.63 8.22 -4.81
C VAL A 391 -10.94 8.92 -5.15
N ARG A 392 -10.93 10.20 -5.44
CA ARG A 392 -12.11 10.92 -5.88
C ARG A 392 -12.70 10.38 -7.20
N UNK A 393 -11.97 10.12 -7.98
CA UNK A 393 -12.33 9.63 -9.25
C UNK A 393 -12.96 8.32 -9.20
N LEU A 394 -12.22 7.51 -8.31
CA LEU A 394 -12.72 6.17 -8.07
C LEU A 394 -14.07 6.18 -7.37
N LEU A 395 -14.22 7.06 -6.40
CA LEU A 395 -15.49 7.20 -5.70
C LEU A 395 -16.58 7.71 -6.65
N THR A 396 -16.24 8.60 -7.54
CA THR A 396 -17.19 9.09 -8.56
C THR A 396 -17.60 7.94 -9.49
N THR A 397 -16.65 7.12 -9.90
CA THR A 397 -16.89 5.94 -10.73
C THR A 397 -17.78 4.93 -10.00
N LEU A 398 -17.52 4.72 -8.71
CA LEU A 398 -18.31 3.82 -7.88
C LEU A 398 -19.75 4.30 -7.76
N GLN A 399 -19.95 5.60 -7.55
CA GLN A 399 -21.30 6.20 -7.49
C GLN A 399 -22.04 6.08 -8.82
N ALA A 400 -21.32 6.30 -9.92
CA ALA A 400 -21.90 6.16 -11.27
C ALA A 400 -22.30 4.71 -11.54
N SER A 401 -21.50 3.75 -11.10
CA SER A 401 -21.80 2.33 -11.19
C SER A 401 -23.04 1.98 -10.37
N ARG A 402 -23.14 2.52 -9.16
CA ARG A 402 -24.31 2.32 -8.30
C ARG A 402 -25.58 2.88 -8.93
N VAL A 403 -25.49 4.04 -9.57
CA VAL A 403 -26.63 4.65 -10.26
C VAL A 403 -27.06 3.77 -11.44
N GLU A 404 -26.13 3.25 -12.22
CA GLU A 404 -26.42 2.34 -13.34
C GLU A 404 -27.06 1.04 -12.87
N ASN A 405 -26.69 0.56 -11.69
CA ASN A 405 -27.24 -0.68 -11.12
C ASN A 405 -28.55 -0.44 -10.33
N GLY A 406 -29.03 0.79 -10.29
CA GLY A 406 -30.25 1.15 -9.56
C GLY A 406 -30.08 1.22 -8.05
N GLU A 407 -28.85 1.26 -7.58
CA GLU A 407 -28.50 1.29 -6.15
C GLU A 407 -28.12 2.70 -5.68
N ALA A 408 -28.67 3.72 -6.31
CA ALA A 408 -28.41 5.12 -5.97
C ALA A 408 -28.79 5.37 -4.51
N THR A 409 -27.81 5.77 -3.69
CA THR A 409 -28.10 6.27 -2.35
C THR A 409 -28.99 7.50 -2.49
N PRO A 410 -30.12 7.56 -1.76
CA PRO A 410 -30.97 8.75 -1.84
C PRO A 410 -30.16 9.96 -1.42
N GLU A 411 -30.32 11.06 -2.15
CA GLU A 411 -29.64 12.30 -1.82
C GLU A 411 -30.07 12.74 -0.42
N PRO A 412 -29.14 12.98 0.50
CA PRO A 412 -29.53 13.29 1.88
C PRO A 412 -30.08 14.70 2.06
N PHE A 413 -30.08 15.53 1.01
CA PHE A 413 -30.49 16.92 1.09
C PHE A 413 -31.73 17.17 0.23
N ALA A 414 -32.47 18.21 0.58
CA ALA A 414 -33.65 18.63 -0.18
C ALA A 414 -33.26 19.03 -1.60
N ALA A 415 -34.14 18.71 -2.57
CA ALA A 415 -33.87 18.94 -3.99
C ALA A 415 -33.66 20.43 -4.32
N ASN A 416 -34.27 21.34 -3.55
CA ASN A 416 -34.19 22.77 -3.75
C ASN A 416 -33.18 23.49 -2.86
N ALA A 417 -32.36 22.70 -2.11
CA ALA A 417 -31.37 23.29 -1.23
C ALA A 417 -30.23 23.90 -2.06
N ARG A 418 -29.73 25.07 -1.63
CA ARG A 418 -28.61 25.71 -2.28
C ARG A 418 -27.27 25.17 -1.78
N PRO A 419 -26.23 25.09 -2.61
CA PRO A 419 -24.92 24.64 -2.13
C PRO A 419 -24.32 25.62 -1.13
N LEU A 420 -23.66 25.10 -0.10
CA LEU A 420 -22.93 25.90 0.87
C LEU A 420 -21.71 26.55 0.24
N SER A 421 -21.43 27.82 0.60
CA SER A 421 -20.16 28.44 0.31
C SER A 421 -19.07 27.90 1.26
N GLN A 422 -17.81 28.11 0.93
CA GLN A 422 -16.68 27.72 1.77
C GLN A 422 -16.80 28.31 3.17
N GLY A 423 -17.18 29.58 3.28
CA GLY A 423 -17.33 30.24 4.58
C GLY A 423 -18.46 29.67 5.42
N GLU A 424 -19.59 29.38 4.78
CA GLU A 424 -20.74 28.75 5.45
C GLU A 424 -20.40 27.34 5.95
N LEU A 425 -19.72 26.57 5.13
CA LEU A 425 -19.27 25.23 5.50
C LEU A 425 -18.28 25.27 6.65
N HIS A 426 -17.35 26.20 6.64
CA HIS A 426 -16.40 26.40 7.75
C HIS A 426 -17.14 26.71 9.05
N ARG A 427 -18.16 27.57 9.00
CA ARG A 427 -18.99 27.93 10.16
C ARG A 427 -19.69 26.70 10.71
N GLU A 428 -20.30 25.92 9.85
CA GLU A 428 -20.97 24.66 10.25
C GLU A 428 -19.97 23.66 10.84
N UNK A 429 -18.94 23.53 10.33
CA UNK A 429 -17.99 22.70 10.83
C UNK A 429 -17.50 23.13 12.10
N GLN A 430 -17.32 24.48 12.33
CA GLN A 430 -16.91 25.06 13.63
C GLN A 430 -17.92 24.79 14.75
N GLU A 431 -19.18 24.93 14.45
CA GLU A 431 -20.25 24.61 15.39
C GLU A 431 -20.27 23.12 15.74
N LEU A 432 -20.05 22.28 14.79
CA LEU A 432 -19.97 20.83 14.99
C LEU A 432 -18.77 20.45 15.85
N GLN A 433 -17.65 21.15 15.70
CA GLN A 433 -16.48 20.97 16.53
C GLN A 433 -16.74 21.23 18.00
N UNK A 434 -17.36 22.16 17.94
CA UNK A 434 -17.76 22.56 19.22
C UNK A 434 -18.52 21.56 19.91
N ARG A 435 -19.52 21.04 19.38
CA ARG A 435 -20.38 19.97 19.91
C ARG A 435 -19.58 18.68 20.17
N ALA A 436 -18.68 18.33 19.25
CA ALA A 436 -17.88 17.11 19.31
C ALA A 436 -16.77 17.17 20.37
N ALA A 437 -16.51 18.35 20.94
CA ALA A 437 -15.51 18.48 22.02
C ALA A 437 -15.98 17.86 23.33
N ALA A 438 -17.28 17.61 23.49
CA ALA A 438 -17.83 16.90 24.63
C ALA A 438 -17.38 15.44 24.63
N PRO A 439 -16.98 14.86 25.78
CA PRO A 439 -16.36 13.52 25.82
C PRO A 439 -17.34 12.35 25.63
N GLU A 440 -18.57 12.59 25.29
CA GLU A 440 -19.52 11.52 24.99
C GLU A 440 -19.21 10.91 23.62
N GLU A 441 -18.98 9.61 23.60
CA GLU A 441 -18.68 8.88 22.38
C GLU A 441 -19.82 8.97 21.39
N PRO A 442 -19.63 9.63 20.24
CA PRO A 442 -20.66 9.51 19.22
C PRO A 442 -20.50 8.16 18.53
N ALA A 443 -21.50 7.33 18.64
CA ALA A 443 -21.59 6.11 17.85
C ALA A 443 -21.88 6.45 16.39
N VAL A 444 -22.09 7.73 16.07
CA VAL A 444 -22.51 8.22 14.76
C VAL A 444 -21.26 8.52 13.91
N PRO A 445 -21.17 7.97 12.68
CA PRO A 445 -20.04 8.29 11.80
C PRO A 445 -19.94 9.77 11.47
N LEU A 446 -18.73 10.23 11.17
CA LEU A 446 -18.45 11.64 10.86
C LEU A 446 -19.36 12.18 9.75
N ARG A 447 -19.53 11.40 8.68
CA ARG A 447 -20.37 11.80 7.55
C ARG A 447 -21.79 12.11 8.01
N ASP A 448 -22.38 11.23 8.83
CA ASP A 448 -23.75 11.40 9.32
C ASP A 448 -23.87 12.60 10.25
N ARG A 449 -22.83 12.86 11.06
CA ARG A 449 -22.80 14.03 11.95
C ARG A 449 -22.78 15.33 11.13
N VAL A 450 -21.99 15.38 10.09
CA VAL A 450 -21.89 16.55 9.21
C VAL A 450 -23.22 16.76 8.45
N VAL A 451 -23.77 15.70 7.90
CA VAL A 451 -25.07 15.78 7.19
C VAL A 451 -26.18 16.25 8.11
N UNK A 452 -26.15 15.79 9.12
CA UNK A 452 -27.03 16.11 10.11
C UNK A 452 -26.99 17.49 10.47
N LYS A 453 -25.85 17.98 10.70
CA LYS A 453 -25.64 19.39 11.07
C LYS A 453 -26.13 20.35 9.98
N ILE A 454 -25.80 20.06 8.74
CA ILE A 454 -26.18 20.89 7.60
C ILE A 454 -27.70 20.85 7.37
N ARG A 455 -28.32 19.72 7.61
CA ARG A 455 -29.78 19.57 7.50
C ARG A 455 -30.56 20.40 8.52
N GLU A 456 -29.96 20.77 9.63
CA GLU A 456 -30.61 21.57 10.65
C GLU A 456 -31.13 22.90 10.12
N THR A 457 -30.44 23.48 9.14
CA THR A 457 -30.89 24.73 8.52
C THR A 457 -32.00 24.52 7.47
N GLY A 458 -32.04 23.34 6.88
CA GLY A 458 -33.07 22.95 5.88
C GLY A 458 -32.88 23.53 4.49
N ASP A 459 -32.09 24.56 4.34
CA ASP A 459 -31.97 25.35 3.09
C ASP A 459 -30.70 25.09 2.32
N THR A 460 -29.73 24.39 2.91
CA THR A 460 -28.41 24.26 2.35
C THR A 460 -27.98 22.80 2.15
N ARG A 461 -27.06 22.57 1.25
CA ARG A 461 -26.54 21.24 0.95
C ARG A 461 -25.06 21.31 0.66
N LEU A 462 -24.40 20.18 0.78
CA LEU A 462 -23.03 20.03 0.30
C LEU A 462 -23.06 19.86 -1.22
N ASN A 463 -22.15 20.55 -1.93
CA ASN A 463 -22.00 20.33 -3.35
C ASN A 463 -21.25 19.00 -3.57
N ALA A 464 -21.19 18.56 -4.83
CA ALA A 464 -20.58 17.26 -5.16
C ALA A 464 -19.13 17.18 -4.73
N GLU A 465 -18.37 18.26 -4.90
CA GLU A 465 -16.95 18.33 -4.51
C GLU A 465 -16.80 18.22 -2.99
N GLN A 466 -17.64 18.89 -2.23
CA GLN A 466 -17.62 18.84 -0.76
C GLN A 466 -17.96 17.42 -0.26
N GLN A 467 -18.94 16.82 -0.86
CA GLN A 467 -19.28 15.41 -0.56
C GLN A 467 -18.13 14.44 -0.89
N UNK A 468 -17.52 14.63 -1.71
CA UNK A 468 -16.47 13.86 -2.06
C UNK A 468 -15.34 13.99 -1.13
N THR A 469 -15.06 15.16 -0.85
CA THR A 469 -14.03 15.41 0.15
C THR A 469 -14.40 14.82 1.51
N LEU A 470 -15.61 14.97 1.92
CA LEU A 470 -16.11 14.38 3.16
C LEU A 470 -15.97 12.85 3.15
N ASP A 471 -16.30 12.21 2.05
CA ASP A 471 -16.14 10.76 1.89
C ASP A 471 -14.66 10.35 1.98
N VAL A 472 -13.77 11.11 1.40
CA VAL A 472 -12.33 10.83 1.47
C VAL A 472 -11.84 10.94 2.92
N VAL A 473 -12.23 11.97 3.64
CA VAL A 473 -11.92 12.14 5.05
C VAL A 473 -12.49 11.00 5.91
N UNK A 474 -13.59 10.71 5.65
CA UNK A 474 -14.22 9.67 6.33
C UNK A 474 -13.50 8.40 6.21
N ARG A 475 -13.10 8.06 4.98
CA ARG A 475 -12.33 6.85 4.69
C ARG A 475 -10.93 6.92 5.28
N PHE A 476 -10.31 8.08 5.23
CA PHE A 476 -9.00 8.30 5.84
C PHE A 476 -9.02 7.99 7.34
N PHE A 477 -10.01 8.51 8.06
CA PHE A 477 -10.12 8.25 9.51
C PHE A 477 -10.46 6.79 9.82
N ARG A 478 -11.26 6.15 8.98
CA ARG A 478 -11.49 4.70 9.11
C ARG A 478 -10.17 3.94 9.00
N SER A 479 -9.33 4.31 8.04
CA SER A 479 -8.00 3.70 7.87
C SER A 479 -7.07 3.99 9.06
N VAL A 480 -7.14 5.19 9.62
CA VAL A 480 -6.37 5.55 10.82
C VAL A 480 -6.79 4.69 12.01
N VAL A 481 -8.09 4.57 12.25
CA VAL A 481 -8.63 3.81 13.39
C VAL A 481 -8.37 2.32 13.26
N ASP A 482 -8.30 1.81 12.04
CA ASP A 482 -8.02 0.38 11.78
C ASP A 482 -6.55 -0.02 11.89
N UNK A 483 -5.61 0.78 12.05
CA UNK A 483 -4.45 0.53 12.28
C UNK A 483 -4.29 -0.41 13.28
N PRO A 484 -3.70 -1.54 13.04
CA PRO A 484 -3.65 -2.59 14.06
C PRO A 484 -2.73 -2.28 15.22
N LYS A 485 -1.79 -1.38 15.07
CA LYS A 485 -0.85 -1.02 16.15
C LYS A 485 -1.38 0.08 17.08
N LEU A 486 -2.54 0.66 16.77
CA LEU A 486 -3.13 1.71 17.63
C LEU A 486 -3.93 1.09 18.77
N SER A 487 -3.67 1.56 20.00
CA SER A 487 -4.49 1.22 21.16
C SER A 487 -5.88 1.82 21.05
N ASP A 488 -6.83 1.28 21.79
CA ASP A 488 -8.19 1.83 21.87
C ASP A 488 -8.17 3.28 22.35
N TYR A 489 -7.26 3.59 23.27
CA TYR A 489 -7.08 4.96 23.75
C TYR A 489 -6.69 5.92 22.63
N ALA A 490 -5.70 5.52 21.81
CA ALA A 490 -5.24 6.36 20.70
C ALA A 490 -6.33 6.50 19.64
N GLN A 491 -7.09 5.44 19.36
CA GLN A 491 -8.21 5.50 18.43
C GLN A 491 -9.26 6.52 18.88
N SER A 492 -9.58 6.50 20.17
CA SER A 492 -10.53 7.44 20.76
C SER A 492 -10.06 8.89 20.63
N ARG A 493 -8.75 9.13 20.88
CA ARG A 493 -8.18 10.47 20.75
C ARG A 493 -8.14 10.92 19.27
N MET A 494 -7.86 10.00 18.35
CA MET A 494 -7.89 10.30 16.92
C MET A 494 -9.30 10.74 16.47
N ARG A 495 -10.33 10.08 17.00
CA ARG A 495 -11.71 10.44 16.68
C ARG A 495 -12.04 11.87 17.11
N GLN A 496 -11.45 12.35 18.18
CA GLN A 496 -11.64 13.74 18.64
C GLN A 496 -11.03 14.75 17.66
N LEU A 497 -10.09 14.31 16.81
CA LEU A 497 -9.48 15.15 15.79
C LEU A 497 -10.22 15.15 14.46
N GLU A 498 -11.27 14.32 14.31
CA GLU A 498 -11.98 14.16 13.04
C GLU A 498 -12.49 15.48 12.46
N VAL A 499 -13.20 16.26 13.27
CA VAL A 499 -13.78 17.54 12.81
C VAL A 499 -12.69 18.58 12.53
N PRO A 500 -11.69 18.78 13.40
CA PRO A 500 -10.58 19.69 13.07
C PRO A 500 -9.86 19.30 11.78
N VAL A 501 -9.59 18.00 11.56
CA VAL A 501 -8.92 17.56 10.34
C VAL A 501 -9.83 17.77 9.12
N LEU A 502 -11.13 17.47 9.24
CA LEU A 502 -12.09 17.74 8.18
C LEU A 502 -12.07 19.21 7.77
N LYS A 503 -12.03 20.13 8.73
CA LYS A 503 -11.94 21.57 8.46
C LYS A 503 -10.69 21.91 7.66
N VAL A 504 -9.55 21.34 8.05
CA VAL A 504 -8.27 21.55 7.35
C VAL A 504 -8.35 21.03 5.91
N VAL A 505 -8.87 19.82 5.71
CA VAL A 505 -8.94 19.20 4.38
C VAL A 505 -9.94 19.91 3.47
N MET A 506 -11.08 20.31 4.01
CA MET A 506 -12.08 21.07 3.24
C MET A 506 -11.51 22.38 2.71
N ARG A 507 -10.67 23.01 3.51
CA ARG A 507 -10.03 24.29 3.17
C ARG A 507 -8.89 24.09 2.17
N ASP A 508 -8.10 23.04 2.36
CA ASP A 508 -6.91 22.76 1.54
C ASP A 508 -6.61 21.27 1.52
N PRO A 509 -6.83 20.58 0.41
CA PRO A 509 -6.48 19.17 0.28
C PRO A 509 -4.97 18.86 0.31
N UNK A 510 -4.31 19.70 0.29
CA UNK A 510 -3.05 19.67 0.51
C UNK A 510 -2.58 18.99 1.68
N PHE A 511 -3.32 18.78 2.55
CA PHE A 511 -3.11 17.96 3.74
C PHE A 511 -2.53 16.59 3.38
N PHE A 512 -3.07 15.95 2.37
CA PHE A 512 -2.66 14.60 1.95
C PHE A 512 -1.29 14.57 1.28
N GLU A 513 -0.76 15.74 0.91
CA GLU A 513 0.56 15.87 0.28
C GLU A 513 1.62 16.41 1.22
N ASP A 514 1.23 17.26 2.15
CA ASP A 514 2.16 17.99 3.00
C ASP A 514 2.59 17.11 4.18
N GLN A 515 3.72 16.43 4.02
CA GLN A 515 4.28 15.57 5.05
C GLN A 515 4.72 16.35 6.29
N ASP A 516 4.94 17.66 6.15
CA ASP A 516 5.36 18.51 7.27
C ASP A 516 4.20 19.26 7.92
N SER A 517 2.96 18.95 7.54
CA SER A 517 1.78 19.55 8.17
C SER A 517 1.79 19.31 9.67
N PRO A 518 1.61 20.36 10.49
CA PRO A 518 1.51 20.17 11.94
C PRO A 518 0.33 19.28 12.35
N VAL A 519 -0.74 19.26 11.56
CA VAL A 519 -1.90 18.39 11.80
C VAL A 519 -1.48 16.92 11.67
N ARG A 520 -0.76 16.57 10.61
CA ARG A 520 -0.20 15.22 10.44
C ARG A 520 0.82 14.93 11.54
N GLY A 521 1.59 15.93 11.95
CA GLY A 521 2.56 15.82 13.06
C GLY A 521 1.92 15.39 14.35
N VAL A 522 0.78 16.01 14.71
CA VAL A 522 0.03 15.64 15.93
C VAL A 522 -0.46 14.20 15.82
N MET A 523 -1.05 13.83 14.70
CA MET A 523 -1.57 12.47 14.51
C MET A 523 -0.47 11.41 14.59
N ASN A 524 0.67 11.67 13.93
CA ASN A 524 1.80 10.73 13.94
C ASN A 524 2.37 10.54 15.36
N ARG A 525 2.49 11.60 16.12
CA ARG A 525 3.02 11.55 17.50
C ARG A 525 2.04 10.91 18.46
N LEU A 526 0.75 11.19 18.30
CA LEU A 526 -0.30 10.52 19.06
C LEU A 526 -0.26 9.01 18.84
N ALA A 527 -0.02 8.58 17.61
CA ALA A 527 0.14 7.16 17.28
C ALA A 527 1.37 6.55 17.96
N GLN A 528 2.49 7.29 18.03
CA GLN A 528 3.70 6.81 18.71
C GLN A 528 3.46 6.61 20.20
N LEU A 529 2.71 7.52 20.83
CA LEU A 529 2.39 7.41 22.26
C LEU A 529 1.36 6.33 22.55
N GLY A 530 0.42 6.11 21.63
CA GLY A 530 -0.71 5.20 21.82
C GLY A 530 -0.57 3.85 21.16
N VAL A 531 0.62 3.24 21.20
CA VAL A 531 0.84 1.91 20.62
C VAL A 531 0.16 0.85 21.48
N LYS A 532 -0.45 -0.13 20.81
CA LYS A 532 -1.12 -1.27 21.44
C LYS A 532 -0.11 -2.14 22.19
N GLY A 533 -0.52 -2.69 23.33
CA GLY A 533 0.29 -3.63 24.07
C GLY A 533 0.91 -3.11 25.36
N GLY A 534 0.63 -1.88 25.75
CA GLY A 534 1.09 -1.31 27.00
C GLY A 534 0.17 -0.20 27.46
N ARG A 535 0.12 0.00 28.76
CA ARG A 535 -0.65 1.10 29.34
C ARG A 535 0.23 2.36 29.34
N LEU A 536 -0.31 3.42 28.80
CA LEU A 536 0.33 4.72 28.87
C LEU A 536 0.32 5.20 30.34
N ASN A 537 1.42 5.78 30.78
CA ASN A 537 1.54 6.36 32.11
C ASN A 537 0.37 7.32 32.35
N PRO A 538 -0.37 7.24 33.47
CA PRO A 538 -1.54 8.09 33.70
C PRO A 538 -1.26 9.59 33.62
N VAL A 539 -0.06 10.05 34.02
CA VAL A 539 0.33 11.46 33.92
C VAL A 539 0.47 11.84 32.43
N VAL A 540 1.09 11.00 31.62
CA VAL A 540 1.24 11.22 30.18
C VAL A 540 -0.14 11.20 29.51
N GLN A 541 -0.98 10.24 29.87
CA GLN A 541 -2.34 10.13 29.35
C GLN A 541 -3.16 11.38 29.63
N ARG A 542 -3.08 11.89 30.85
CA ARG A 542 -3.79 13.11 31.26
C ARG A 542 -3.32 14.31 30.43
N ARG A 543 -2.00 14.41 30.23
CA ARG A 543 -1.44 15.51 29.43
C ARG A 543 -1.87 15.42 27.96
N VAL A 544 -1.86 14.22 27.39
CA VAL A 544 -2.33 13.99 26.01
C VAL A 544 -3.81 14.40 25.90
N ASP A 545 -4.63 13.99 26.88
CA ASP A 545 -6.05 14.33 26.89
C ASP A 545 -6.25 15.85 26.90
N GLU A 546 -5.44 16.56 27.71
CA GLU A 546 -5.50 18.03 27.78
C GLU A 546 -5.13 18.67 26.44
N LEU A 547 -4.06 18.16 25.81
CA LEU A 547 -3.58 18.69 24.54
C LEU A 547 -4.60 18.47 23.42
N ILE A 548 -5.19 17.29 23.33
CA ILE A 548 -6.18 16.96 22.30
C ILE A 548 -7.46 17.77 22.55
N HIS A 549 -7.88 17.89 23.81
CA HIS A 549 -9.05 18.70 24.16
C HIS A 549 -8.81 20.19 23.81
N ARG A 550 -7.61 20.69 24.00
CA ARG A 550 -7.26 22.06 23.62
C ARG A 550 -7.40 22.27 22.09
N ILE A 551 -6.95 21.30 21.29
CA ILE A 551 -7.14 21.38 19.84
C ILE A 551 -8.64 21.38 19.52
N ALA A 552 -9.39 20.46 20.13
CA ALA A 552 -10.82 20.30 19.84
C ALA A 552 -11.63 21.54 20.21
N THR A 553 -11.17 22.32 21.20
CA THR A 553 -11.89 23.54 21.68
C THR A 553 -11.36 24.84 21.07
N GLU A 554 -10.04 24.94 20.82
CA GLU A 554 -9.39 26.20 20.43
C GLU A 554 -9.14 26.33 18.93
N PHE A 555 -9.07 25.22 18.20
CA PHE A 555 -8.77 25.30 16.77
C PHE A 555 -9.92 25.95 16.02
N GLU A 556 -9.63 27.00 15.26
CA GLU A 556 -10.59 27.63 14.34
C GLU A 556 -10.08 27.57 12.90
N GLN A 557 -8.99 28.29 12.60
CA GLN A 557 -8.38 28.34 11.27
C GLN A 557 -6.87 28.21 11.30
N ASP A 558 -6.25 28.73 12.37
CA ASP A 558 -4.79 28.79 12.51
C ASP A 558 -4.27 27.46 13.08
N THR A 559 -3.33 26.85 12.36
CA THR A 559 -2.71 25.59 12.77
C THR A 559 -1.66 25.78 13.89
N GLY A 560 -1.52 26.99 14.46
CA GLY A 560 -0.61 27.25 15.58
C GLY A 560 -0.84 26.36 16.79
N VAL A 561 -2.10 26.04 17.11
CA VAL A 561 -2.41 25.13 18.21
C VAL A 561 -1.85 23.72 17.93
N PHE A 562 -1.87 23.27 16.66
CA PHE A 562 -1.27 22.01 16.26
C PHE A 562 0.25 22.04 16.39
N GLU A 563 0.90 23.12 15.99
CA GLU A 563 2.35 23.28 16.11
C GLU A 563 2.80 23.22 17.57
N GLN A 564 2.08 23.91 18.47
CA GLN A 564 2.35 23.87 19.90
C GLN A 564 2.18 22.46 20.46
N THR A 565 1.13 21.76 20.02
CA THR A 565 0.85 20.39 20.47
C THR A 565 1.96 19.45 20.00
N VAL A 566 2.47 19.61 18.78
CA VAL A 566 3.60 18.80 18.27
C VAL A 566 4.80 18.95 19.22
N GLY A 567 5.15 20.17 19.61
CA GLY A 567 6.26 20.41 20.52
C GLY A 567 6.08 19.74 21.88
N GLU A 568 4.89 19.82 22.44
CA GLU A 568 4.60 19.19 23.73
C GLU A 568 4.54 17.67 23.65
N LEU A 569 4.00 17.12 22.56
CA LEU A 569 4.00 15.69 22.34
C LEU A 569 5.42 15.15 22.15
N ASP A 570 6.29 15.90 21.48
CA ASP A 570 7.70 15.52 21.34
C ASP A 570 8.39 15.41 22.70
N THR A 571 8.08 16.30 23.63
CA THR A 571 8.62 16.24 25.01
C THR A 571 8.19 14.95 25.70
N LEU A 572 6.90 14.59 25.57
CA LEU A 572 6.37 13.36 26.16
C LEU A 572 7.01 12.11 25.51
N ILE A 573 7.21 12.13 24.21
CA ILE A 573 7.85 11.04 23.46
C ILE A 573 9.30 10.88 23.90
N ASP A 574 10.02 11.99 24.10
CA ASP A 574 11.42 11.96 24.54
C ASP A 574 11.54 11.30 25.92
N ARG A 575 10.61 11.58 26.82
CA ARG A 575 10.56 10.93 28.15
C ARG A 575 10.30 9.43 28.02
N GLN A 576 9.35 9.05 27.18
CA GLN A 576 9.02 7.65 26.93
C GLN A 576 10.23 6.92 26.34
N ASN A 577 10.94 7.54 25.42
CA ASN A 577 12.14 6.98 24.81
C ASN A 577 13.27 6.80 25.84
N LEU A 578 13.38 7.69 26.79
CA LEU A 578 14.37 7.55 27.86
C LEU A 578 14.09 6.30 28.70
N VAL A 579 12.81 6.06 29.06
CA VAL A 579 12.40 4.88 29.81
C VAL A 579 12.67 3.62 28.97
N TYR A 580 12.34 3.67 27.68
CA TYR A 580 12.60 2.59 26.75
C TYR A 580 14.09 2.22 26.73
N ARG A 581 14.96 3.22 26.61
CA ARG A 581 16.42 2.98 26.56
C ARG A 581 16.91 2.32 27.84
N ARG A 582 16.43 2.79 29.01
CA ARG A 582 16.80 2.19 30.29
C ARG A 582 16.38 0.73 30.37
N ASN A 583 15.16 0.43 29.94
CA ASN A 583 14.65 -0.95 29.94
C ASN A 583 15.45 -1.83 28.98
N VAL A 584 15.80 -1.33 27.80
CA VAL A 584 16.61 -2.06 26.83
C VAL A 584 18.01 -2.31 27.37
N GLU A 585 18.61 -1.32 28.05
CA GLU A 585 19.93 -1.50 28.68
C GLU A 585 19.90 -2.62 29.72
N ARG A 586 18.83 -2.70 30.53
CA ARG A 586 18.67 -3.79 31.51
C ARG A 586 18.52 -5.14 30.82
N VAL A 587 17.71 -5.21 29.78
CA VAL A 587 17.47 -6.45 29.03
C VAL A 587 18.78 -6.91 28.38
N THR A 588 19.51 -5.99 27.74
CA THR A 588 20.77 -6.29 27.09
C THR A 588 21.82 -6.77 28.10
N ALA A 589 21.93 -6.08 29.24
CA ALA A 589 22.87 -6.45 30.30
C ALA A 589 22.55 -7.85 30.86
N ALA A 590 21.26 -8.13 31.09
CA ALA A 590 20.82 -9.43 31.59
C ALA A 590 21.11 -10.54 30.54
N ALA A 591 20.90 -10.26 29.27
CA ALA A 591 21.19 -11.22 28.20
C ALA A 591 22.69 -11.51 28.11
N GLU A 592 23.53 -10.48 28.18
CA GLU A 592 24.98 -10.61 28.14
C GLU A 592 25.47 -11.42 29.35
N GLY A 593 24.91 -11.13 30.54
CA GLY A 593 25.27 -11.87 31.76
C GLY A 593 24.88 -13.33 31.68
N ALA A 594 23.64 -13.60 31.22
CA ALA A 594 23.17 -14.99 31.04
C ALA A 594 23.99 -15.73 30.00
N GLN A 595 24.39 -15.05 28.92
CA GLN A 595 25.24 -15.64 27.88
C GLN A 595 26.62 -16.00 28.42
N LYS A 596 27.23 -15.12 29.22
CA LYS A 596 28.53 -15.39 29.85
C LYS A 596 28.43 -16.60 30.79
N VAL A 597 27.36 -16.68 31.58
CA VAL A 597 27.14 -17.82 32.48
C VAL A 597 27.01 -19.12 31.67
N ALA A 598 26.21 -19.08 30.59
CA ALA A 598 26.01 -20.27 29.73
C ALA A 598 27.31 -20.67 29.04
N GLU A 599 28.07 -19.72 28.53
CA GLU A 599 29.38 -19.97 27.91
C GLU A 599 30.36 -20.54 28.91
N SER A 600 30.35 -20.04 30.17
CA SER A 600 31.23 -20.53 31.22
C SER A 600 30.91 -21.98 31.57
N LYS A 601 29.60 -22.32 31.68
CA LYS A 601 29.18 -23.69 31.97
C LYS A 601 29.58 -24.64 30.85
N THR A 602 29.44 -24.19 29.58
CA THR A 602 29.85 -24.97 28.42
C THR A 602 31.38 -25.17 28.43
N ALA A 603 32.12 -24.12 28.72
CA ALA A 603 33.61 -24.19 28.76
C ALA A 603 34.07 -25.12 29.87
N VAL A 604 33.43 -25.04 31.05
CA VAL A 604 33.77 -25.92 32.19
C VAL A 604 33.43 -27.36 31.85
N ALA A 605 32.23 -27.59 31.32
CA ALA A 605 31.77 -28.92 30.92
C ALA A 605 32.69 -29.54 29.87
N SER A 606 33.11 -28.74 28.87
CA SER A 606 34.02 -29.18 27.82
C SER A 606 35.39 -29.52 28.39
N ALA A 607 35.93 -28.66 29.26
CA ALA A 607 37.23 -28.88 29.87
C ALA A 607 37.24 -30.14 30.75
N LEU A 608 36.21 -30.32 31.56
CA LEU A 608 36.03 -31.50 32.41
C LEU A 608 35.84 -32.76 31.58
N GLU A 609 35.07 -32.69 30.55
CA GLU A 609 34.81 -33.81 29.64
C GLU A 609 36.11 -34.26 28.96
N SER A 610 36.94 -33.31 28.49
CA SER A 610 38.20 -33.69 27.88
C SER A 610 39.21 -34.33 28.83
N LYS A 611 39.07 -34.04 30.13
CA LYS A 611 39.97 -34.58 31.16
C LYS A 611 39.46 -35.87 31.78
N LEU A 612 38.13 -36.04 31.93
CA LEU A 612 37.50 -37.08 32.75
C LEU A 612 36.62 -38.10 32.02
N ALA A 613 36.15 -37.78 30.78
CA ALA A 613 35.18 -38.62 30.09
C ALA A 613 35.77 -40.02 29.84
N GLY A 614 35.01 -41.05 30.20
CA GLY A 614 35.41 -42.45 29.98
C GLY A 614 36.52 -42.97 30.94
N ARG A 615 36.90 -42.16 31.90
CA ARG A 615 37.95 -42.50 32.85
C ARG A 615 37.34 -42.80 34.24
N LYS A 616 38.05 -43.58 35.00
CA LYS A 616 37.71 -43.80 36.42
C LYS A 616 38.24 -42.62 37.24
N VAL A 617 37.40 -41.97 37.94
CA VAL A 617 37.68 -40.73 38.65
C VAL A 617 37.56 -40.97 40.17
N PRO A 618 38.56 -40.51 40.99
CA PRO A 618 38.44 -40.61 42.43
C PRO A 618 37.15 -39.93 42.94
N ARG A 619 36.48 -40.56 43.89
CA ARG A 619 35.26 -39.99 44.49
C ARG A 619 35.53 -38.65 45.13
N ALA A 620 36.72 -38.48 45.72
CA ALA A 620 37.13 -37.19 46.29
C ALA A 620 37.11 -36.06 45.27
N LEU A 621 37.54 -36.32 44.01
CA LEU A 621 37.48 -35.34 42.98
C LEU A 621 36.03 -35.04 42.55
N VAL A 622 35.20 -36.06 42.49
CA VAL A 622 33.76 -35.86 42.18
C VAL A 622 33.12 -34.99 43.26
N SER A 623 33.41 -35.28 44.53
CA SER A 623 32.93 -34.48 45.66
C SER A 623 33.39 -33.03 45.60
N LEU A 624 34.67 -32.81 45.24
CA LEU A 624 35.20 -31.47 45.05
C LEU A 624 34.45 -30.72 43.94
N LEU A 625 34.27 -31.38 42.81
CA LEU A 625 33.58 -30.74 41.67
C LEU A 625 32.13 -30.36 42.04
N GLU A 626 31.39 -31.31 42.67
CA GLU A 626 30.02 -31.05 43.05
C GLU A 626 29.91 -30.08 44.24
N GLY A 627 30.92 -30.03 45.07
CA GLY A 627 30.97 -29.20 46.28
C GLY A 627 31.44 -27.75 46.03
N GLY A 628 31.54 -27.36 44.80
CA GLY A 628 31.83 -25.95 44.52
C GLY A 628 32.95 -25.71 43.48
N TRP A 629 33.74 -26.70 43.14
CA TRP A 629 34.87 -26.49 42.20
C TRP A 629 34.36 -26.15 40.77
N ARG A 630 33.28 -26.77 40.33
CA ARG A 630 32.65 -26.38 39.03
C ARG A 630 32.23 -24.92 39.05
N ASP A 631 31.61 -24.48 40.16
CA ASP A 631 31.14 -23.11 40.29
C ASP A 631 32.34 -22.13 40.32
N LEU A 632 33.42 -22.54 40.99
CA LEU A 632 34.66 -21.74 41.02
C LEU A 632 35.25 -21.60 39.60
N LEU A 633 35.29 -22.69 38.87
CA LEU A 633 35.77 -22.67 37.49
C LEU A 633 34.94 -21.72 36.61
N SER A 634 33.62 -21.82 36.75
CA SER A 634 32.69 -20.95 35.98
C SER A 634 32.92 -19.48 36.34
N LEU A 635 33.00 -19.17 37.65
CA LEU A 635 33.20 -17.79 38.09
C LEU A 635 34.54 -17.21 37.60
N THR A 636 35.60 -18.03 37.67
CA THR A 636 36.94 -17.64 37.22
C THR A 636 36.95 -17.38 35.72
N TRP A 637 36.27 -18.23 34.94
CA TRP A 637 36.14 -18.06 33.50
C TRP A 637 35.43 -16.74 33.16
N ILE A 638 34.35 -16.45 33.92
CA ILE A 638 33.56 -15.23 33.69
C ILE A 638 34.41 -14.00 34.04
N ARG A 639 35.12 -14.03 35.18
CA ARG A 639 35.83 -12.86 35.71
C ARG A 639 37.14 -12.58 35.00
N GLN A 640 37.89 -13.64 34.67
CA GLN A 640 39.27 -13.50 34.19
C GLN A 640 39.52 -14.06 32.79
N GLY A 641 38.60 -14.85 32.27
CA GLY A 641 38.66 -15.39 30.94
C GLY A 641 39.39 -16.71 30.85
N PRO A 642 39.34 -17.36 29.66
CA PRO A 642 39.88 -18.71 29.47
C PRO A 642 41.43 -18.75 29.45
N ASP A 643 42.09 -17.60 29.24
CA ASP A 643 43.53 -17.50 29.13
C ASP A 643 44.17 -17.10 30.45
N SER A 644 43.40 -16.91 31.52
CA SER A 644 43.96 -16.49 32.79
C SER A 644 44.75 -17.60 33.46
N GLN A 645 45.83 -17.20 34.18
CA GLN A 645 46.65 -18.16 34.90
C GLN A 645 45.84 -18.88 35.98
N LEU A 646 44.94 -18.17 36.63
CA LEU A 646 44.13 -18.70 37.71
C LEU A 646 43.17 -19.82 37.20
N TRP A 647 42.58 -19.64 36.02
CA TRP A 647 41.74 -20.64 35.36
C TRP A 647 42.57 -21.90 35.08
N GLN A 648 43.77 -21.74 34.55
CA GLN A 648 44.67 -22.85 34.25
C GLN A 648 45.10 -23.56 35.54
N ASP A 649 45.39 -22.82 36.60
CA ASP A 649 45.79 -23.37 37.89
C ASP A 649 44.66 -24.23 38.49
N TYR A 650 43.45 -23.73 38.44
CA TYR A 650 42.27 -24.48 38.96
C TYR A 650 41.99 -25.71 38.11
N LEU A 651 42.18 -25.70 36.83
CA LEU A 651 42.07 -26.90 35.99
C LEU A 651 43.22 -27.89 36.27
N ALA A 652 44.40 -27.40 36.56
CA ALA A 652 45.56 -28.23 36.89
C ALA A 652 45.34 -29.03 38.19
N VAL A 653 44.50 -28.53 39.09
CA VAL A 653 44.12 -29.29 40.32
C VAL A 653 43.48 -30.64 39.93
N ILE A 654 42.64 -30.64 38.93
CA ILE A 654 41.98 -31.84 38.41
C ILE A 654 43.03 -32.80 37.84
N ASP A 655 43.93 -32.30 37.07
CA ASP A 655 45.04 -33.11 36.48
C ASP A 655 45.91 -33.70 37.57
N SER A 656 46.24 -32.93 38.61
CA SER A 656 47.06 -33.37 39.74
C SER A 656 46.36 -34.48 40.52
N LEU A 657 45.06 -34.34 40.80
CA LEU A 657 44.31 -35.37 41.51
C LEU A 657 44.18 -36.62 40.67
N MET A 658 43.98 -36.50 39.36
CA MET A 658 43.91 -37.65 38.46
C MET A 658 45.27 -38.36 38.38
N ALA A 659 46.33 -37.63 38.27
CA ALA A 659 47.71 -38.18 38.22
C ALA A 659 48.05 -38.91 39.51
N PHE A 660 47.64 -38.35 40.67
CA PHE A 660 47.83 -39.00 41.97
C PHE A 660 47.08 -40.32 42.07
N ALA A 661 45.84 -40.38 41.55
CA ALA A 661 45.02 -41.59 41.52
C ALA A 661 45.64 -42.70 40.69
N GLU A 662 46.22 -42.36 39.56
CA GLU A 662 46.86 -43.31 38.63
C GLU A 662 48.25 -43.74 39.10
N ASP A 663 49.07 -42.81 39.64
CA ASP A 663 50.39 -43.08 40.13
C ASP A 663 50.64 -42.29 41.41
N PRO A 664 50.51 -42.94 42.52
CA PRO A 664 50.72 -42.31 43.82
C PRO A 664 52.10 -41.79 44.08
N ASP A 665 53.07 -42.28 43.34
CA ASP A 665 54.46 -41.81 43.47
C ASP A 665 54.73 -40.60 42.59
N SER A 666 53.73 -40.09 41.87
CA SER A 666 53.88 -38.91 41.06
C SER A 666 54.28 -37.70 41.91
N SER A 667 55.19 -36.87 41.42
CA SER A 667 55.67 -35.71 42.13
C SER A 667 54.65 -34.61 42.14
N ILE A 668 53.85 -34.52 43.21
CA ILE A 668 52.88 -33.51 43.40
C ILE A 668 53.23 -32.74 44.67
N ASN A 669 53.20 -31.38 44.57
CA ASN A 669 53.39 -30.52 45.74
C ASN A 669 52.05 -30.49 46.53
N LEU A 670 51.89 -31.41 47.44
CA LEU A 670 50.64 -31.56 48.19
C LEU A 670 50.26 -30.33 49.02
N PRO A 671 51.22 -29.70 49.77
CA PRO A 671 50.86 -28.49 50.52
C PRO A 671 50.32 -27.37 49.64
N GLU A 672 50.90 -27.18 48.49
CA GLU A 672 50.51 -26.13 47.53
C GLU A 672 49.16 -26.46 46.88
N LEU A 673 48.95 -27.72 46.55
CA LEU A 673 47.66 -28.22 46.02
C LEU A 673 46.54 -28.02 47.02
N LEU A 674 46.69 -28.40 48.25
CA LEU A 674 45.72 -28.24 49.33
C LEU A 674 45.44 -26.76 49.61
N ARG A 675 46.48 -25.94 49.59
CA ARG A 675 46.38 -24.49 49.78
C ARG A 675 45.52 -23.87 48.65
N LEU A 676 45.77 -24.26 47.40
CA LEU A 676 45.05 -23.74 46.24
C LEU A 676 43.57 -24.17 46.31
N ILE A 677 43.31 -25.41 46.73
CA ILE A 677 41.95 -25.90 46.90
C ILE A 677 41.22 -25.12 48.01
N GLN A 678 41.87 -24.90 49.14
CA GLN A 678 41.27 -24.18 50.25
C GLN A 678 40.99 -22.72 49.89
N ASP A 679 41.96 -22.05 49.25
CA ASP A 679 41.83 -20.65 48.85
C ASP A 679 40.72 -20.53 47.82
N GLY A 680 40.66 -21.42 46.85
CA GLY A 680 39.61 -21.45 45.85
C GLY A 680 38.23 -21.61 46.44
N LEU A 681 38.03 -22.60 47.28
CA LEU A 681 36.73 -22.84 47.93
C LEU A 681 36.33 -21.70 48.85
N ALA A 682 37.32 -21.06 49.52
CA ALA A 682 37.04 -19.93 50.39
C ALA A 682 36.62 -18.68 49.61
N SER A 683 37.03 -18.57 48.36
CA SER A 683 36.69 -17.43 47.49
C SER A 683 35.24 -17.43 47.01
N ILE A 684 34.55 -18.56 47.06
CA ILE A 684 33.16 -18.66 46.73
C ILE A 684 32.35 -18.74 48.03
N SER A 685 31.26 -17.99 48.11
CA SER A 685 30.44 -17.94 49.32
C SER A 685 29.74 -19.27 49.56
N SER A 686 29.62 -19.62 50.79
CA SER A 686 29.48 -20.93 51.37
C SER A 686 28.07 -21.50 51.40
N ASN A 687 27.37 -21.55 50.26
CA ASN A 687 26.08 -22.31 50.16
C ASN A 687 26.26 -23.71 49.63
N HIS A 688 27.47 -24.18 49.58
CA HIS A 688 27.83 -25.51 49.10
C HIS A 688 28.12 -26.44 50.32
N MET A 689 28.39 -27.72 50.02
CA MET A 689 28.77 -28.68 51.03
C MET A 689 29.82 -28.13 51.99
N PRO A 690 29.73 -28.42 53.28
CA PRO A 690 30.73 -27.91 54.20
C PRO A 690 32.15 -28.26 53.73
N SER A 691 33.00 -27.22 53.66
CA SER A 691 34.36 -27.39 53.19
C SER A 691 35.14 -28.41 54.03
N SER A 692 34.72 -28.60 55.29
CA SER A 692 35.28 -29.64 56.17
C SER A 692 35.06 -31.06 55.64
N GLN A 693 33.88 -31.33 55.08
CA GLN A 693 33.58 -32.67 54.52
C GLN A 693 34.40 -32.95 53.27
N ILE A 694 34.53 -31.97 52.41
CA ILE A 694 35.34 -32.07 51.18
C ILE A 694 36.78 -32.26 51.59
N ARG A 695 37.26 -31.49 52.58
CA ARG A 695 38.63 -31.56 53.09
C ARG A 695 38.92 -32.95 53.67
N ASP A 696 38.00 -33.51 54.43
CA ASP A 696 38.18 -34.84 54.99
C ASP A 696 38.27 -35.93 53.91
N GLU A 697 37.41 -35.85 52.90
CA GLU A 697 37.45 -36.81 51.77
C GLU A 697 38.76 -36.69 51.00
N LEU A 698 39.25 -35.45 50.75
CA LEU A 698 40.52 -35.22 50.09
C LEU A 698 41.71 -35.72 50.90
N LYS A 699 41.68 -35.51 52.22
CA LYS A 699 42.72 -36.02 53.09
C LYS A 699 42.75 -37.55 53.11
N GLN A 700 41.61 -38.21 53.16
CA GLN A 700 41.52 -39.67 53.06
C GLN A 700 42.03 -40.17 51.70
N PHE A 701 41.76 -39.46 50.62
CA PHE A 701 42.27 -39.83 49.30
C PHE A 701 43.80 -39.63 49.19
N LEU A 702 44.27 -38.55 49.73
CA LEU A 702 45.74 -38.20 49.62
C LEU A 702 46.59 -38.98 50.63
N VAL A 703 46.02 -39.42 51.73
CA VAL A 703 46.71 -40.28 52.68
C VAL A 703 46.58 -41.72 52.24
N ARG A 704 47.68 -42.30 51.76
CA ARG A 704 47.70 -43.65 51.25
C ARG A 704 47.82 -44.64 52.37
N ARG A 705 46.79 -45.53 52.37
CA ARG A 705 46.87 -46.74 53.18
C ARG A 705 46.97 -47.93 52.25
N PRO A 706 47.92 -48.89 52.48
CA PRO A 706 48.09 -50.01 51.57
C PRO A 706 46.87 -50.93 51.55
N ASP A 707 45.96 -50.85 52.55
CA ASP A 707 44.84 -51.75 52.70
C ASP A 707 43.55 -51.29 52.06
N LYS A 708 43.47 -50.06 51.58
CA LYS A 708 42.29 -49.51 50.99
C LYS A 708 42.55 -48.84 49.62
N ALA A 709 42.03 -49.41 48.59
CA ALA A 709 42.03 -48.80 47.29
C ALA A 709 41.11 -47.60 47.31
N PRO A 710 41.49 -46.50 46.70
CA PRO A 710 40.57 -45.33 46.61
C PRO A 710 39.27 -45.71 45.88
N GLU A 711 38.14 -45.20 46.37
CA GLU A 711 36.85 -45.37 45.72
C GLU A 711 36.84 -44.60 44.40
N MET A 712 36.59 -45.30 43.30
CA MET A 712 36.60 -44.75 41.97
C MET A 712 35.20 -44.73 41.39
N VAL A 713 34.85 -43.66 40.72
CA VAL A 713 33.56 -43.52 40.06
C VAL A 713 33.85 -43.47 38.56
N GLU A 714 33.10 -44.29 37.82
CA GLU A 714 33.23 -44.31 36.35
C GLU A 714 32.47 -43.17 35.77
N MET A 715 33.17 -42.31 35.05
CA MET A 715 32.50 -41.19 34.32
C MET A 715 31.95 -41.72 33.02
N PRO A 716 30.76 -41.31 32.66
CA PRO A 716 30.21 -41.71 31.36
C PRO A 716 31.07 -41.24 30.23
N ALA A 717 31.26 -42.11 29.25
CA ALA A 717 31.91 -41.74 28.00
C ALA A 717 31.05 -40.67 27.33
N VAL A 718 31.74 -39.79 26.58
CA VAL A 718 30.98 -38.81 25.79
C VAL A 718 30.08 -39.57 24.83
N SER A 719 28.83 -39.68 25.18
CA SER A 719 27.85 -40.22 24.25
C SER A 719 27.76 -39.23 23.08
N GLY A 720 28.10 -39.67 21.89
CA GLY A 720 27.83 -38.89 20.66
C GLY A 720 26.35 -38.78 20.35
N ALA A 721 25.48 -39.11 21.34
CA ALA A 721 24.03 -39.02 21.19
C ALA A 721 23.60 -37.57 21.46
N ARG A 722 23.72 -36.76 20.48
CA ARG A 722 22.93 -35.55 20.44
C ARG A 722 21.47 -35.96 20.35
N PRO A 723 20.53 -35.21 21.00
CA PRO A 723 19.12 -35.51 20.86
C PRO A 723 18.78 -35.64 19.38
N ASP A 724 17.98 -36.64 19.04
CA ASP A 724 17.61 -36.96 17.67
C ASP A 724 17.18 -35.71 16.90
N LYS A 725 18.06 -35.18 16.16
CA LYS A 725 17.68 -34.22 15.11
C LYS A 725 16.89 -35.03 14.11
N GLN A 726 15.64 -34.70 13.92
CA GLN A 726 14.84 -35.23 12.83
C GLN A 726 15.65 -35.13 11.55
N VAL A 727 15.86 -36.27 10.88
CA VAL A 727 16.56 -36.25 9.61
C VAL A 727 15.67 -35.54 8.61
N LEU A 728 16.01 -34.32 8.33
CA LEU A 728 15.30 -33.51 7.33
C LEU A 728 15.72 -33.97 5.94
N SER A 729 14.79 -33.96 5.00
CA SER A 729 15.09 -34.18 3.59
C SER A 729 16.05 -33.08 3.12
N GLU A 730 16.79 -33.35 2.02
CA GLU A 730 17.70 -32.34 1.46
C GLU A 730 16.96 -31.03 1.13
N ARG A 731 15.75 -31.13 0.66
CA ARG A 731 14.91 -29.97 0.34
C ARG A 731 14.60 -29.16 1.59
N GLU A 732 14.22 -29.85 2.69
CA GLU A 732 13.92 -29.22 3.96
C GLU A 732 15.17 -28.59 4.59
N GLN A 733 16.32 -29.24 4.45
CA GLN A 733 17.60 -28.70 4.93
C GLN A 733 17.99 -27.41 4.19
N ARG A 734 17.80 -27.39 2.87
CA ARG A 734 18.08 -26.18 2.07
C ARG A 734 17.12 -25.04 2.43
N SER A 735 15.86 -25.37 2.64
CA SER A 735 14.86 -24.38 3.05
C SER A 735 15.23 -23.82 4.41
N LEU A 736 15.52 -24.68 5.37
CA LEU A 736 15.89 -24.25 6.74
C LEU A 736 17.18 -23.42 6.73
N GLN A 737 18.16 -23.82 5.93
CA GLN A 737 19.41 -23.07 5.83
C GLN A 737 19.18 -21.67 5.23
N ARG A 738 18.30 -21.56 4.26
CA ARG A 738 17.92 -20.25 3.68
C ARG A 738 17.32 -19.35 4.74
N TRP A 739 16.43 -19.89 5.56
CA TRP A 739 15.79 -19.11 6.63
C TRP A 739 16.76 -18.79 7.76
N ILE A 740 17.72 -19.67 8.06
CA ILE A 740 18.79 -19.39 8.99
C ILE A 740 19.62 -18.21 8.48
N ASN A 741 19.96 -18.21 7.19
CA ASN A 741 20.71 -17.11 6.57
C ASN A 741 19.93 -15.79 6.67
N ARG A 742 18.61 -15.84 6.49
CA ARG A 742 17.76 -14.65 6.62
C ARG A 742 17.71 -14.16 8.06
N ALA A 743 17.63 -15.08 9.03
CA ALA A 743 17.63 -14.71 10.44
C ALA A 743 18.96 -14.04 10.81
N GLN A 744 20.07 -14.52 10.24
CA GLN A 744 21.39 -13.94 10.48
C GLN A 744 21.54 -12.54 9.85
N GLN A 745 20.70 -12.19 8.88
CA GLN A 745 20.71 -10.87 8.28
C GLN A 745 19.96 -9.83 9.11
N LEU A 746 19.22 -10.26 10.12
CA LEU A 746 18.54 -9.34 11.04
C LEU A 746 19.58 -8.53 11.82
N ARG A 747 19.27 -7.27 12.06
CA ARG A 747 20.14 -6.35 12.81
C ARG A 747 19.41 -5.85 14.05
N THR A 748 20.17 -5.50 15.06
CA THR A 748 19.59 -4.83 16.24
C THR A 748 18.92 -3.53 15.80
N GLY A 749 17.72 -3.32 16.30
CA GLY A 749 16.88 -2.20 15.89
C GLY A 749 15.77 -2.58 14.92
N ASP A 750 15.83 -3.75 14.30
CA ASP A 750 14.79 -4.21 13.37
C ASP A 750 13.51 -4.52 14.12
N TRP A 751 12.39 -4.09 13.55
CA TRP A 751 11.06 -4.43 14.06
C TRP A 751 10.52 -5.64 13.32
N LEU A 752 9.85 -6.52 14.06
CA LEU A 752 9.21 -7.73 13.53
C LEU A 752 7.80 -7.82 14.10
N ARG A 753 6.97 -8.57 13.42
CA ARG A 753 5.60 -8.81 13.83
C ARG A 753 5.45 -10.28 14.26
N ASP A 754 5.02 -10.50 15.49
CA ASP A 754 4.74 -11.83 16.04
C ASP A 754 3.27 -12.12 15.85
N GLN A 755 2.96 -13.05 14.94
CA GLN A 755 1.61 -13.43 14.57
C GLN A 755 1.18 -14.75 15.19
N THR A 756 1.73 -15.09 16.34
CA THR A 756 1.30 -16.29 17.11
C THR A 756 -0.22 -16.27 17.31
N LYS A 757 -0.78 -15.10 17.61
CA LYS A 757 -2.23 -14.87 17.59
C LYS A 757 -2.51 -14.00 16.35
N ALA A 758 -3.06 -14.61 15.30
CA ALA A 758 -3.32 -13.90 14.04
C ALA A 758 -4.28 -12.73 14.23
N GLU A 759 -5.19 -12.84 15.20
CA GLU A 759 -6.18 -11.81 15.51
C GLU A 759 -5.57 -10.59 16.23
N ASP A 760 -4.43 -10.78 16.93
CA ASP A 760 -3.80 -9.74 17.74
C ASP A 760 -2.28 -9.81 17.56
N PRO A 761 -1.76 -9.35 16.41
CA PRO A 761 -0.30 -9.39 16.19
C PRO A 761 0.43 -8.48 17.17
N GLN A 762 1.55 -8.97 17.69
CA GLN A 762 2.41 -8.23 18.60
C GLN A 762 3.63 -7.74 17.83
N TYR A 763 4.06 -6.52 18.13
CA TYR A 763 5.23 -5.93 17.48
C TYR A 763 6.41 -6.06 18.41
N ILE A 764 7.50 -6.65 17.91
CA ILE A 764 8.69 -6.94 18.70
C ILE A 764 9.91 -6.34 18.00
N ARG A 765 10.87 -5.89 18.78
CA ARG A 765 12.09 -5.27 18.26
C ARG A 765 13.31 -6.06 18.71
N LEU A 766 14.20 -6.36 17.76
CA LEU A 766 15.43 -7.07 18.05
C LEU A 766 16.41 -6.08 18.71
N VAL A 767 16.85 -6.37 19.92
CA VAL A 767 17.73 -5.47 20.67
C VAL A 767 19.09 -6.09 20.98
N TRP A 768 19.22 -7.42 20.90
CA TRP A 768 20.47 -8.08 21.23
C TRP A 768 20.60 -9.40 20.47
N ILE A 769 21.82 -9.63 19.97
CA ILE A 769 22.21 -10.85 19.25
C ILE A 769 23.47 -11.38 19.93
N ALA A 770 23.46 -12.66 20.34
CA ALA A 770 24.60 -13.31 20.95
C ALA A 770 25.69 -13.54 19.91
N ARG A 771 26.94 -13.67 20.35
CA ARG A 771 28.05 -14.03 19.50
C ARG A 771 27.75 -15.34 18.79
N GLY A 772 28.04 -15.38 17.48
CA GLY A 772 27.78 -16.53 16.64
C GLY A 772 26.31 -16.73 16.35
N PHE A 773 25.49 -15.72 16.59
CA PHE A 773 24.04 -15.75 16.34
C PHE A 773 23.29 -16.83 17.11
N SER A 774 23.80 -17.22 18.29
CA SER A 774 23.20 -18.31 19.04
C SER A 774 21.89 -17.94 19.71
N ARG A 775 21.68 -16.66 20.02
CA ARG A 775 20.44 -16.18 20.66
C ARG A 775 20.05 -14.82 20.16
N PHE A 776 18.74 -14.59 20.08
CA PHE A 776 18.13 -13.32 19.69
C PHE A 776 17.15 -12.92 20.78
N VAL A 777 17.27 -11.68 21.26
CA VAL A 777 16.38 -11.14 22.29
C VAL A 777 15.56 -10.01 21.71
N PHE A 778 14.26 -10.06 21.89
CA PHE A 778 13.29 -9.10 21.38
C PHE A 778 12.56 -8.43 22.54
N VAL A 779 12.26 -7.15 22.37
CA VAL A 779 11.51 -6.34 23.34
C VAL A 779 10.26 -5.78 22.67
N ASN A 780 9.29 -5.37 23.51
CA ASN A 780 8.12 -4.62 23.02
C ASN A 780 8.45 -3.13 22.89
N HIS A 781 7.44 -2.33 22.58
CA HIS A 781 7.62 -0.89 22.41
C HIS A 781 8.02 -0.16 23.71
N GLN A 782 7.84 -0.79 24.86
CA GLN A 782 8.25 -0.24 26.16
C GLN A 782 9.67 -0.66 26.56
N GLY A 783 10.32 -1.49 25.76
CA GLY A 783 11.65 -2.00 26.02
C GLY A 783 11.69 -3.22 26.95
N MET A 784 10.55 -3.84 27.23
CA MET A 784 10.44 -5.03 28.04
C MET A 784 10.67 -6.28 27.19
N ARG A 785 11.46 -7.23 27.70
CA ARG A 785 11.71 -8.49 27.00
C ARG A 785 10.40 -9.27 26.82
N VAL A 786 10.10 -9.69 25.60
CA VAL A 786 8.89 -10.46 25.29
C VAL A 786 9.21 -11.81 24.67
N VAL A 787 10.30 -11.92 23.89
CA VAL A 787 10.68 -13.15 23.20
C VAL A 787 12.19 -13.29 23.25
N GLU A 788 12.66 -14.52 23.48
CA GLU A 788 14.05 -14.89 23.36
C GLU A 788 14.11 -16.20 22.58
N LEU A 789 14.85 -16.23 21.48
CA LEU A 789 14.87 -17.38 20.57
C LEU A 789 16.29 -17.71 20.16
N GLU A 790 16.55 -19.03 20.02
CA GLU A 790 17.76 -19.53 19.37
C GLU A 790 17.62 -19.38 17.86
N LEU A 791 18.75 -19.36 17.17
CA LEU A 791 18.80 -19.13 15.72
C LEU A 791 17.85 -20.07 14.94
N GLU A 792 17.95 -21.36 15.20
CA GLU A 792 17.15 -22.36 14.50
C GLU A 792 15.64 -22.18 14.79
N ALA A 793 15.29 -21.91 16.05
CA ALA A 793 13.90 -21.67 16.44
C ALA A 793 13.36 -20.41 15.75
N LEU A 794 14.15 -19.35 15.69
CA LEU A 794 13.77 -18.11 15.00
C LEU A 794 13.57 -18.37 13.50
N ALA A 795 14.50 -19.10 12.88
CA ALA A 795 14.40 -19.44 11.45
C ALA A 795 13.14 -20.24 11.15
N ARG A 796 12.80 -21.19 11.98
CA ARG A 796 11.59 -22.00 11.82
C ARG A 796 10.32 -21.16 11.94
N GLN A 797 10.28 -20.24 12.90
CA GLN A 797 9.13 -19.36 13.07
C GLN A 797 9.00 -18.36 11.93
N MET A 798 10.12 -17.89 11.39
CA MET A 798 10.10 -17.02 10.21
C MET A 798 9.59 -17.78 8.99
N ARG A 799 10.02 -19.04 8.82
CA ARG A 799 9.57 -19.88 7.70
C ARG A 799 8.05 -20.11 7.76
N LYS A 800 7.51 -20.35 8.95
CA LYS A 800 6.07 -20.57 9.15
C LYS A 800 5.25 -19.28 9.01
N GLY A 801 5.91 -18.12 8.93
CA GLY A 801 5.23 -16.84 8.88
C GLY A 801 4.71 -16.36 10.24
N ILE A 802 5.13 -17.00 11.34
CA ILE A 802 4.74 -16.59 12.69
C ILE A 802 5.46 -15.29 13.07
N ILE A 803 6.77 -15.23 12.80
CA ILE A 803 7.56 -14.01 13.01
C ILE A 803 7.98 -13.48 11.64
N VAL A 804 7.56 -12.27 11.34
CA VAL A 804 7.76 -11.65 10.02
C VAL A 804 8.43 -10.29 10.22
N PRO A 805 9.55 -10.01 9.54
CA PRO A 805 10.13 -8.66 9.60
C PRO A 805 9.11 -7.62 9.16
N ASP A 806 9.03 -6.53 9.91
CA ASP A 806 8.10 -5.43 9.62
C ASP A 806 8.88 -4.15 9.38
N ASN A 807 9.22 -3.91 8.13
CA ASN A 807 9.95 -2.70 7.71
C ASN A 807 9.07 -1.46 7.75
N GLN A 808 7.76 -1.64 7.95
CA GLN A 808 6.77 -0.56 7.95
C GLN A 808 6.43 -0.03 9.34
N TYR A 809 6.97 -0.63 10.41
CA TYR A 809 6.60 -0.26 11.78
C TYR A 809 6.86 1.22 12.07
N ASP A 810 8.03 1.73 11.63
CA ASP A 810 8.42 3.11 11.86
C ASP A 810 7.81 4.10 10.87
N ARG A 811 7.01 3.60 9.93
CA ARG A 811 6.36 4.44 8.93
C ARG A 811 5.35 5.35 9.60
N PRO A 812 5.33 6.66 9.26
CA PRO A 812 4.36 7.57 9.89
C PRO A 812 2.92 7.09 9.68
N LEU A 813 2.11 7.21 10.72
CA LEU A 813 0.73 6.73 10.72
C LEU A 813 -0.08 7.31 9.56
N VAL A 814 0.05 8.60 9.31
CA VAL A 814 -0.77 9.27 8.29
C VAL A 814 -0.41 8.74 6.90
N ASP A 815 0.88 8.56 6.61
CA ASP A 815 1.33 8.01 5.33
C ASP A 815 0.77 6.59 5.12
N GLU A 816 0.87 5.75 6.14
CA GLU A 816 0.36 4.38 6.11
C GLU A 816 -1.17 4.37 5.94
N SER A 817 -1.86 5.27 6.63
CA SER A 817 -3.32 5.37 6.57
C SER A 817 -3.80 5.83 5.20
N ILE A 818 -3.08 6.76 4.56
CA ILE A 818 -3.39 7.20 3.20
C ILE A 818 -3.27 6.01 2.23
N ASP A 819 -2.18 5.25 2.33
CA ASP A 819 -1.99 4.06 1.46
C ASP A 819 -3.09 3.03 1.68
N ARG A 820 -3.45 2.79 2.94
CA ARG A 820 -4.51 1.83 3.27
C ARG A 820 -5.86 2.30 2.74
N MET A 821 -6.14 3.60 2.86
CA MET A 821 -7.37 4.19 2.30
C MET A 821 -7.45 3.96 0.79
N VAL A 822 -6.36 4.22 0.08
CA VAL A 822 -6.29 4.03 -1.37
C VAL A 822 -6.56 2.56 -1.70
N ARG A 823 -5.91 1.62 -1.02
CA ARG A 823 -6.11 0.20 -1.24
C ARG A 823 -7.55 -0.24 -0.96
N ASN A 824 -8.14 0.28 0.12
CA ASN A 824 -9.51 -0.08 0.49
C ASN A 824 -10.51 0.40 -0.57
N VAL A 825 -10.31 1.59 -1.12
CA VAL A 825 -11.17 2.11 -2.20
C VAL A 825 -11.01 1.23 -3.45
N TYR A 826 -9.78 0.80 -3.76
CA TYR A 826 -9.54 -0.12 -4.89
C TYR A 826 -10.22 -1.45 -4.68
N ASP A 827 -10.07 -2.02 -3.51
CA ASP A 827 -10.69 -3.31 -3.19
C ASP A 827 -12.20 -3.20 -3.30
N GLN A 828 -12.77 -2.10 -2.83
CA GLN A 828 -14.21 -1.87 -2.91
C GLN A 828 -14.66 -1.72 -4.36
N LEU A 829 -13.92 -0.95 -5.17
CA LEU A 829 -14.26 -0.77 -6.59
C LEU A 829 -14.07 -2.06 -7.37
N SER A 830 -13.00 -2.80 -7.10
CA SER A 830 -12.75 -4.11 -7.71
C SER A 830 -13.86 -5.09 -7.35
N TRP A 831 -14.26 -5.11 -6.08
CA TRP A 831 -15.37 -5.92 -5.63
C TRP A 831 -16.68 -5.51 -6.34
N ALA A 832 -16.94 -4.20 -6.42
CA ALA A 832 -18.16 -3.68 -7.05
C ALA A 832 -18.21 -3.98 -8.56
N SER A 833 -17.03 -4.05 -9.21
CA SER A 833 -16.98 -4.36 -10.64
C SER A 833 -17.28 -5.82 -10.94
N THR A 834 -17.12 -6.71 -9.95
CA THR A 834 -17.31 -8.16 -10.13
C THR A 834 -18.50 -8.73 -9.34
N HIS A 835 -19.05 -7.97 -8.38
CA HIS A 835 -20.05 -8.48 -7.45
C HIS A 835 -21.27 -7.58 -7.40
N ASP A 836 -22.37 -8.18 -6.98
CA ASP A 836 -23.62 -7.49 -6.65
C ASP A 836 -23.55 -7.05 -5.18
N GLU A 837 -23.62 -5.76 -4.92
CA GLU A 837 -23.48 -5.20 -3.57
C GLU A 837 -24.50 -5.75 -2.57
N LEU A 838 -25.73 -5.93 -3.01
CA LEU A 838 -26.80 -6.35 -2.11
C LEU A 838 -26.62 -7.80 -1.63
N THR A 839 -26.42 -8.71 -2.56
CA THR A 839 -26.36 -10.15 -2.24
C THR A 839 -24.96 -10.67 -2.07
N ARG A 840 -23.95 -9.92 -2.50
CA ARG A 840 -22.53 -10.31 -2.49
C ARG A 840 -22.20 -11.45 -3.43
N LEU A 841 -23.13 -11.81 -4.29
CA LEU A 841 -22.92 -12.76 -5.37
C LEU A 841 -22.23 -12.05 -6.53
N LEU A 842 -21.77 -12.81 -7.52
CA LEU A 842 -21.22 -12.25 -8.73
C LEU A 842 -22.26 -11.39 -9.46
N ASN A 843 -21.79 -10.32 -10.11
CA ASN A 843 -22.68 -9.54 -10.95
C ASN A 843 -22.79 -10.17 -12.34
N ARG A 844 -23.65 -9.61 -13.17
CA ARG A 844 -23.92 -10.12 -14.51
C ARG A 844 -22.64 -10.21 -15.37
N ARG A 845 -21.83 -9.15 -15.36
CA ARG A 845 -20.63 -9.05 -16.19
C ARG A 845 -19.58 -10.12 -15.81
N GLU A 846 -19.33 -10.28 -14.53
CA GLU A 846 -18.36 -11.27 -14.06
C GLU A 846 -18.85 -12.69 -14.35
N PHE A 847 -20.15 -12.91 -14.19
CA PHE A 847 -20.73 -14.21 -14.50
C PHE A 847 -20.61 -14.53 -16.00
N GLU A 848 -20.90 -13.56 -16.87
CA GLU A 848 -20.72 -13.70 -18.32
C GLU A 848 -19.26 -14.02 -18.66
N ARG A 849 -18.32 -13.36 -18.00
CA ARG A 849 -16.88 -13.62 -18.18
C ARG A 849 -16.54 -15.07 -17.82
N MET A 850 -17.11 -15.56 -16.72
CA MET A 850 -16.89 -16.95 -16.30
C MET A 850 -17.51 -17.96 -17.27
N LEU A 851 -18.67 -17.61 -17.84
CA LEU A 851 -19.27 -18.46 -18.89
C LEU A 851 -18.36 -18.55 -20.11
N GLU A 852 -17.79 -17.41 -20.56
CA GLU A 852 -16.84 -17.39 -21.67
C GLU A 852 -15.60 -18.22 -21.36
N GLN A 853 -15.10 -18.12 -20.13
CA GLN A 853 -13.95 -18.88 -19.68
C GLN A 853 -14.23 -20.38 -19.69
N GLN A 854 -15.43 -20.77 -19.23
CA GLN A 854 -15.86 -22.17 -19.24
C GLN A 854 -15.97 -22.72 -20.70
N LEU A 855 -16.53 -21.93 -21.60
CA LEU A 855 -16.66 -22.32 -22.99
C LEU A 855 -15.30 -22.43 -23.69
N ALA A 856 -14.33 -21.63 -23.30
CA ALA A 856 -12.98 -21.68 -23.83
C ALA A 856 -12.22 -22.93 -23.36
N ARG A 857 -12.41 -23.32 -22.10
CA ARG A 857 -11.71 -24.46 -21.50
C ARG A 857 -12.40 -25.81 -21.74
N ARG A 858 -13.69 -25.86 -21.51
CA ARG A 858 -14.54 -27.05 -21.64
C ARG A 858 -14.00 -28.30 -20.94
N GLU A 859 -13.29 -28.11 -19.83
CA GLU A 859 -12.65 -29.23 -19.11
C GLU A 859 -13.67 -30.12 -18.39
N ASP A 860 -14.64 -29.54 -17.71
CA ASP A 860 -15.73 -30.25 -17.02
C ASP A 860 -17.04 -29.68 -17.52
N SER A 861 -17.96 -30.54 -17.96
CA SER A 861 -19.25 -30.09 -18.48
C SER A 861 -20.07 -29.44 -17.36
N ARG A 862 -20.61 -28.26 -17.64
CA ARG A 862 -21.40 -27.48 -16.69
C ARG A 862 -22.79 -27.23 -17.27
N ALA A 863 -23.72 -26.92 -16.37
CA ALA A 863 -25.04 -26.49 -16.74
C ALA A 863 -25.27 -25.11 -16.16
N LEU A 864 -25.86 -24.23 -16.98
CA LEU A 864 -26.27 -22.89 -16.57
C LEU A 864 -27.70 -22.95 -16.09
N LEU A 865 -27.91 -22.57 -14.83
CA LEU A 865 -29.26 -22.45 -14.26
C LEU A 865 -29.59 -20.98 -14.10
N GLN A 866 -30.75 -20.60 -14.58
CA GLN A 866 -31.28 -19.25 -14.38
C GLN A 866 -32.58 -19.33 -13.59
N LEU A 867 -32.63 -18.64 -12.47
CA LEU A 867 -33.70 -18.69 -11.50
C LEU A 867 -34.42 -17.34 -11.45
N ASP A 868 -35.72 -17.36 -11.44
CA ASP A 868 -36.58 -16.19 -11.37
C ASP A 868 -37.54 -16.33 -10.20
N LEU A 869 -37.52 -15.38 -9.27
CA LEU A 869 -38.42 -15.39 -8.11
C LEU A 869 -39.82 -14.97 -8.54
N ARG A 870 -40.84 -15.72 -8.08
CA ARG A 870 -42.26 -15.44 -8.31
C ARG A 870 -42.87 -14.94 -7.01
N GLY A 871 -43.66 -13.88 -7.11
CA GLY A 871 -44.28 -13.26 -5.94
C GLY A 871 -43.45 -12.17 -5.28
N PHE A 872 -42.27 -11.90 -5.79
CA PHE A 872 -41.34 -10.94 -5.22
C PHE A 872 -41.87 -9.50 -5.32
N ARG A 873 -42.53 -9.18 -6.45
CA ARG A 873 -43.11 -7.85 -6.65
C ARG A 873 -44.21 -7.56 -5.63
N LEU A 874 -45.07 -8.54 -5.35
CA LEU A 874 -46.10 -8.41 -4.32
C LEU A 874 -45.48 -8.16 -2.95
N LEU A 875 -44.39 -8.85 -2.63
CA LEU A 875 -43.66 -8.67 -1.37
C LEU A 875 -43.13 -7.23 -1.26
N ASN A 876 -42.52 -6.71 -2.32
CA ASN A 876 -42.00 -5.32 -2.35
C ASN A 876 -43.14 -4.32 -2.17
N ASP A 877 -44.26 -4.53 -2.86
CA ASP A 877 -45.41 -3.60 -2.84
C ASP A 877 -46.11 -3.58 -1.48
N THR A 878 -46.14 -4.70 -0.77
CA THR A 878 -46.87 -4.81 0.51
C THR A 878 -45.95 -4.66 1.73
N ALA A 879 -44.75 -5.19 1.70
CA ALA A 879 -43.80 -5.16 2.84
C ALA A 879 -42.71 -4.11 2.73
N GLY A 880 -42.57 -3.52 1.53
CA GLY A 880 -41.55 -2.47 1.30
C GLY A 880 -40.23 -3.00 0.71
N TYR A 881 -39.46 -2.08 0.16
CA TYR A 881 -38.21 -2.43 -0.54
C TYR A 881 -37.15 -2.98 0.40
N GLN A 882 -37.17 -2.56 1.67
CA GLN A 882 -36.23 -3.08 2.66
C GLN A 882 -36.46 -4.57 2.92
N ALA A 883 -37.75 -4.97 2.99
CA ALA A 883 -38.11 -6.40 3.11
C ALA A 883 -37.71 -7.18 1.85
N GLY A 884 -37.87 -6.56 0.66
CA GLY A 884 -37.44 -7.15 -0.58
C GLY A 884 -35.93 -7.39 -0.60
N ASP A 885 -35.17 -6.41 -0.17
CA ASP A 885 -33.69 -6.53 -0.08
C ASP A 885 -33.28 -7.68 0.86
N GLU A 886 -33.94 -7.78 2.03
CA GLU A 886 -33.68 -8.86 3.00
C GLU A 886 -34.02 -10.22 2.37
N THR A 887 -35.12 -10.28 1.62
CA THR A 887 -35.55 -11.50 0.93
C THR A 887 -34.49 -11.93 -0.09
N LEU A 888 -33.97 -10.99 -0.89
CA LEU A 888 -32.94 -11.30 -1.90
C LEU A 888 -31.67 -11.83 -1.24
N LYS A 889 -31.29 -11.26 -0.09
CA LYS A 889 -30.12 -11.76 0.67
C LYS A 889 -30.35 -13.19 1.16
N ARG A 890 -31.55 -13.49 1.66
CA ARG A 890 -31.87 -14.84 2.15
C ARG A 890 -31.91 -15.87 1.02
N VAL A 891 -32.48 -15.48 -0.13
CA VAL A 891 -32.50 -16.36 -1.31
C VAL A 891 -31.06 -16.63 -1.78
N ALA A 892 -30.21 -15.61 -1.77
CA ALA A 892 -28.78 -15.79 -2.13
C ALA A 892 -28.10 -16.80 -1.22
N GLU A 893 -28.35 -16.73 0.09
CA GLU A 893 -27.82 -17.68 1.07
C GLU A 893 -28.33 -19.11 0.81
N LEU A 894 -29.61 -19.25 0.50
CA LEU A 894 -30.20 -20.55 0.16
C LEU A 894 -29.55 -21.15 -1.07
N ILE A 895 -29.36 -20.35 -2.11
CA ILE A 895 -28.72 -20.81 -3.35
C ILE A 895 -27.27 -21.26 -3.06
N CYS A 896 -26.51 -20.47 -2.30
CA CYS A 896 -25.13 -20.83 -1.97
C CYS A 896 -25.03 -22.11 -1.15
N ARG A 897 -26.00 -22.42 -0.30
CA ARG A 897 -26.03 -23.67 0.47
C ARG A 897 -26.23 -24.89 -0.42
N HIS A 898 -27.02 -24.75 -1.48
CA HIS A 898 -27.40 -25.86 -2.36
C HIS A 898 -26.42 -26.05 -3.51
N VAL A 899 -25.72 -24.97 -3.87
CA VAL A 899 -24.67 -25.02 -4.91
C VAL A 899 -23.35 -25.28 -4.21
N GLY A 900 -22.54 -26.19 -4.69
CA GLY A 900 -21.28 -26.56 -4.06
C GLY A 900 -20.27 -25.41 -4.03
N ASP A 901 -19.36 -25.51 -3.08
CA ASP A 901 -18.26 -24.53 -2.96
C ASP A 901 -17.45 -24.51 -4.26
N GLY A 902 -17.09 -23.31 -4.70
CA GLY A 902 -16.32 -23.11 -5.89
C GLY A 902 -17.14 -23.01 -7.18
N MET A 903 -18.46 -23.17 -7.09
CA MET A 903 -19.35 -23.00 -8.25
C MET A 903 -19.80 -21.55 -8.33
N PRO A 904 -19.73 -20.91 -9.52
CA PRO A 904 -20.17 -19.53 -9.67
C PRO A 904 -21.67 -19.37 -9.43
N VAL A 905 -22.03 -18.38 -8.60
CA VAL A 905 -23.42 -17.97 -8.35
C VAL A 905 -23.48 -16.45 -8.54
N ALA A 906 -24.48 -15.99 -9.27
CA ALA A 906 -24.60 -14.60 -9.63
C ALA A 906 -26.03 -14.09 -9.44
N ARG A 907 -26.16 -12.78 -9.24
CA ARG A 907 -27.42 -12.05 -9.35
C ARG A 907 -27.29 -11.08 -10.52
N PRO A 908 -27.82 -11.43 -11.71
CA PRO A 908 -27.72 -10.52 -12.84
C PRO A 908 -28.48 -9.22 -12.66
N GLY A 909 -29.57 -9.24 -11.90
CA GLY A 909 -30.38 -8.07 -11.62
C GLY A 909 -31.77 -8.42 -11.12
N GLY A 910 -32.43 -7.46 -10.50
CA GLY A 910 -33.80 -7.62 -10.04
C GLY A 910 -34.00 -8.81 -9.13
N ASN A 911 -34.93 -9.68 -9.50
CA ASN A 911 -35.24 -10.91 -8.77
C ASN A 911 -34.70 -12.17 -9.46
N GLU A 912 -33.70 -12.01 -10.32
CA GLU A 912 -33.08 -13.11 -11.05
C GLU A 912 -31.76 -13.52 -10.43
N PHE A 913 -31.49 -14.83 -10.48
CA PHE A 913 -30.25 -15.46 -10.05
C PHE A 913 -29.77 -16.41 -11.14
N ALA A 914 -28.46 -16.58 -11.24
CA ALA A 914 -27.84 -17.48 -12.17
C ALA A 914 -26.71 -18.27 -11.50
N MET A 915 -26.51 -19.50 -11.94
CA MET A 915 -25.46 -20.33 -11.35
C MET A 915 -24.92 -21.29 -12.40
N LEU A 916 -23.66 -21.63 -12.26
CA LEU A 916 -22.97 -22.57 -13.14
C LEU A 916 -22.57 -23.77 -12.29
N VAL A 917 -23.19 -24.92 -12.55
CA VAL A 917 -23.05 -26.12 -11.71
C VAL A 917 -22.61 -27.29 -12.58
N PRO A 918 -22.08 -28.38 -11.99
CA PRO A 918 -21.79 -29.55 -12.79
C PRO A 918 -23.06 -30.04 -13.50
N GLU A 919 -22.93 -30.40 -14.77
CA GLU A 919 -24.09 -30.74 -15.61
C GLU A 919 -24.97 -31.86 -15.01
N GLU A 920 -24.32 -32.86 -14.40
CA GLU A 920 -25.00 -33.99 -13.79
C GLU A 920 -25.89 -33.59 -12.60
N GLN A 921 -25.49 -32.55 -11.89
CA GLN A 921 -26.16 -32.07 -10.66
C GLN A 921 -27.25 -31.04 -10.96
N GLY A 922 -27.31 -30.52 -12.19
CA GLY A 922 -28.21 -29.44 -12.56
C GLY A 922 -29.67 -29.65 -12.19
N PRO A 923 -30.30 -30.75 -12.68
CA PRO A 923 -31.71 -31.00 -12.32
C PRO A 923 -31.95 -31.19 -10.83
N GLU A 924 -31.05 -31.86 -10.10
CA GLU A 924 -31.18 -32.07 -8.66
C GLU A 924 -31.08 -30.74 -7.89
N ILE A 925 -30.16 -29.88 -8.30
CA ILE A 925 -29.99 -28.56 -7.66
C ILE A 925 -31.22 -27.71 -7.95
N ALA A 926 -31.73 -27.73 -9.18
CA ALA A 926 -32.93 -26.98 -9.55
C ALA A 926 -34.11 -27.38 -8.66
N LYS A 927 -34.36 -28.70 -8.53
CA LYS A 927 -35.42 -29.21 -7.68
C LYS A 927 -35.25 -28.79 -6.22
N ALA A 928 -34.03 -28.95 -5.68
CA ALA A 928 -33.73 -28.63 -4.28
C ALA A 928 -33.96 -27.14 -4.00
N LEU A 929 -33.53 -26.28 -4.92
CA LEU A 929 -33.72 -24.83 -4.78
C LEU A 929 -35.19 -24.43 -4.84
N LEU A 930 -35.96 -25.01 -5.76
CA LEU A 930 -37.40 -24.72 -5.86
C LEU A 930 -38.12 -25.13 -4.58
N GLU A 931 -37.82 -26.30 -4.03
CA GLU A 931 -38.39 -26.78 -2.76
C GLU A 931 -37.97 -25.87 -1.58
N ALA A 932 -36.69 -25.51 -1.51
CA ALA A 932 -36.14 -24.69 -0.42
C ALA A 932 -36.76 -23.30 -0.40
N ILE A 933 -36.92 -22.66 -1.57
CA ILE A 933 -37.50 -21.34 -1.66
C ILE A 933 -38.99 -21.38 -1.28
N ALA A 934 -39.74 -22.38 -1.77
CA ALA A 934 -41.16 -22.55 -1.46
C ALA A 934 -41.40 -22.83 0.04
N ALA A 935 -40.47 -23.53 0.70
CA ALA A 935 -40.57 -23.86 2.13
C ALA A 935 -40.05 -22.76 3.07
N GLU A 936 -39.34 -21.77 2.55
CA GLU A 936 -38.71 -20.73 3.40
C GLU A 936 -39.79 -19.77 3.91
N PRO A 937 -39.88 -19.56 5.22
CA PRO A 937 -40.85 -18.58 5.77
C PRO A 937 -40.28 -17.18 5.72
N PHE A 938 -40.81 -16.33 4.88
CA PHE A 938 -40.48 -14.90 4.81
C PHE A 938 -41.52 -14.13 5.60
N GLU A 939 -41.14 -13.61 6.78
CA GLU A 939 -42.07 -12.88 7.65
C GLU A 939 -41.60 -11.44 7.83
N TYR A 940 -42.45 -10.50 7.50
CA TYR A 940 -42.21 -9.06 7.62
C TYR A 940 -43.46 -8.38 8.12
N GLY A 941 -43.33 -7.57 9.17
CA GLY A 941 -44.44 -6.81 9.76
C GLY A 941 -45.59 -7.72 10.25
N GLY A 942 -45.23 -8.91 10.76
CA GLY A 942 -46.19 -9.87 11.27
C GLY A 942 -46.97 -10.66 10.21
N ARG A 943 -46.70 -10.41 8.93
CA ARG A 943 -47.33 -11.08 7.80
C ARG A 943 -46.35 -12.09 7.17
N ARG A 944 -46.86 -13.27 6.84
CA ARG A 944 -46.06 -14.32 6.21
C ARG A 944 -46.22 -14.30 4.70
N TYR A 945 -45.08 -14.28 3.99
CA TYR A 945 -45.05 -14.30 2.53
C TYR A 945 -44.45 -15.61 2.07
N THR A 946 -45.06 -16.23 1.07
CA THR A 946 -44.51 -17.42 0.40
C THR A 946 -44.05 -17.00 -1.00
N LEU A 947 -42.86 -17.41 -1.34
CA LEU A 947 -42.27 -17.18 -2.66
C LEU A 947 -42.13 -18.51 -3.36
N ASN A 948 -42.30 -18.47 -4.65
CA ASN A 948 -41.96 -19.57 -5.56
C ASN A 948 -40.87 -19.07 -6.50
N ALA A 949 -40.29 -19.99 -7.24
CA ALA A 949 -39.30 -19.67 -8.25
C ALA A 949 -39.49 -20.56 -9.47
N ASN A 950 -39.03 -20.13 -10.60
CA ASN A 950 -38.89 -20.94 -11.80
C ASN A 950 -37.41 -21.00 -12.16
N VAL A 951 -37.00 -22.13 -12.74
CA VAL A 951 -35.58 -22.33 -13.12
C VAL A 951 -35.54 -22.80 -14.58
N GLY A 952 -34.72 -22.15 -15.37
CA GLY A 952 -34.34 -22.59 -16.70
C GLY A 952 -32.95 -23.18 -16.64
N LEU A 953 -32.77 -24.38 -17.19
CA LEU A 953 -31.51 -25.09 -17.20
C LEU A 953 -31.04 -25.28 -18.65
N ALA A 954 -29.81 -24.82 -18.90
CA ALA A 954 -29.17 -24.96 -20.20
C ALA A 954 -27.84 -25.71 -20.06
N PRO A 955 -27.75 -26.95 -20.51
CA PRO A 955 -26.46 -27.64 -20.46
C PRO A 955 -25.47 -27.05 -21.44
N GLU A 956 -24.21 -27.30 -21.19
CA GLU A 956 -23.11 -26.87 -22.06
C GLU A 956 -23.09 -27.73 -23.34
N LEU A 957 -23.57 -27.16 -24.44
CA LEU A 957 -23.61 -27.83 -25.70
C LEU A 957 -22.47 -27.36 -26.61
N PRO A 958 -21.91 -28.21 -27.47
CA PRO A 958 -20.84 -27.80 -28.39
C PRO A 958 -21.22 -26.66 -29.33
N ALA A 959 -22.52 -26.51 -29.65
CA ALA A 959 -23.02 -25.43 -30.50
C ALA A 959 -23.03 -24.06 -29.83
N LEU A 960 -22.88 -24.01 -28.47
CA LEU A 960 -22.85 -22.75 -27.76
C LEU A 960 -21.45 -22.14 -27.85
N ILE A 961 -21.30 -21.08 -28.63
CA ILE A 961 -20.03 -20.46 -28.94
C ILE A 961 -19.80 -19.16 -28.14
N SER A 962 -20.80 -18.70 -27.42
CA SER A 962 -20.67 -17.46 -26.62
C SER A 962 -21.53 -17.54 -25.36
N ALA A 963 -21.14 -16.76 -24.36
CA ALA A 963 -21.92 -16.62 -23.13
C ALA A 963 -23.31 -16.10 -23.41
N GLU A 964 -23.46 -15.18 -24.37
CA GLU A 964 -24.74 -14.61 -24.77
C GLU A 964 -25.72 -15.72 -25.26
N LYS A 965 -25.23 -16.64 -26.10
CA LYS A 965 -26.03 -17.74 -26.58
C LYS A 965 -26.45 -18.71 -25.48
N TRP A 966 -25.54 -18.96 -24.55
CA TRP A 966 -25.80 -19.83 -23.40
C TRP A 966 -26.88 -19.22 -22.49
N LEU A 967 -26.76 -17.92 -22.24
CA LEU A 967 -27.76 -17.18 -21.43
C LEU A 967 -29.13 -17.17 -22.13
N LYS A 968 -29.16 -17.02 -23.44
CA LYS A 968 -30.41 -17.09 -24.21
C LYS A 968 -31.07 -18.48 -24.11
N ALA A 969 -30.27 -19.53 -24.18
CA ALA A 969 -30.79 -20.90 -24.04
C ALA A 969 -31.39 -21.12 -22.66
N ALA A 970 -30.74 -20.61 -21.61
CA ALA A 970 -31.28 -20.69 -20.25
C ALA A 970 -32.54 -19.87 -20.08
N GLU A 971 -32.59 -18.67 -20.69
CA GLU A 971 -33.78 -17.80 -20.67
C GLU A 971 -34.96 -18.46 -21.38
N GLN A 972 -34.74 -19.14 -22.52
CA GLN A 972 -35.77 -19.85 -23.20
C GLN A 972 -36.32 -20.99 -22.34
N ALA A 973 -35.43 -21.75 -21.71
CA ALA A 973 -35.83 -22.79 -20.76
C ALA A 973 -36.59 -22.23 -19.57
N LEU A 974 -36.20 -21.05 -19.08
CA LEU A 974 -36.91 -20.35 -17.98
C LEU A 974 -38.34 -19.96 -18.41
N ASN A 975 -38.48 -19.42 -19.60
CA ASN A 975 -39.80 -19.09 -20.15
C ASN A 975 -40.69 -20.31 -20.28
N SER A 976 -40.12 -21.44 -20.71
CA SER A 976 -40.84 -22.72 -20.74
C SER A 976 -41.31 -23.15 -19.36
N ALA A 977 -40.46 -22.97 -18.35
CA ALA A 977 -40.81 -23.29 -16.96
C ALA A 977 -41.90 -22.38 -16.43
N ARG A 978 -41.89 -21.10 -16.79
CA ARG A 978 -42.94 -20.12 -16.42
C ARG A 978 -44.30 -20.55 -17.00
N ASP A 979 -44.32 -21.05 -18.22
CA ASP A 979 -45.55 -21.54 -18.90
C ASP A 979 -46.10 -22.75 -18.16
N LYS A 980 -45.31 -23.54 -17.48
CA LYS A 980 -45.74 -24.69 -16.68
C LYS A 980 -46.36 -24.27 -15.34
N GLY A 981 -46.15 -23.03 -14.91
CA GLY A 981 -46.63 -22.50 -13.64
C GLY A 981 -45.51 -22.28 -12.63
N PRO A 982 -45.85 -21.70 -11.45
CA PRO A 982 -44.83 -21.43 -10.43
C PRO A 982 -44.23 -22.71 -9.85
N GLY A 983 -42.96 -22.63 -9.44
CA GLY A 983 -42.27 -23.73 -8.81
C GLY A 983 -41.80 -24.83 -9.74
N ARG A 984 -41.64 -24.52 -11.02
CA ARG A 984 -41.28 -25.47 -12.06
C ARG A 984 -39.92 -25.15 -12.64
N PHE A 985 -39.23 -26.18 -13.15
CA PHE A 985 -38.04 -26.00 -13.96
C PHE A 985 -38.19 -26.68 -15.33
N SER A 986 -37.39 -26.22 -16.29
CA SER A 986 -37.37 -26.73 -17.64
C SER A 986 -35.95 -26.74 -18.18
N ILE A 987 -35.67 -27.69 -19.08
CA ILE A 987 -34.35 -27.81 -19.71
C ILE A 987 -34.41 -27.26 -21.14
#